data_7a250d1a7104764258a3d3ab46b2284d
#
_entry.id   7a250d1a7104764258a3d3ab46b2284d
#
_cell.length_a   1.000
_cell.length_b   1.000
_cell.length_c   1.000
_cell.angle_alpha   90.00
_cell.angle_beta   90.00
_cell.angle_gamma   90.00
#
_symmetry.space_group_name_H-M   'P 1'
#
loop_
_entity.id
_entity.type
_entity.pdbx_description
1 polymer ?
#
loop_
_entity_poly.entity_id
_entity_poly.type
_entity_poly.pdbx_seq_one_letter_code
_entity_poly.pdbx_strand_id
1 'polypeptide(L)'
;MNKNIKSLNLREKDPFLSREKQRYEHPLPSREWIIELLERKGVPSKIESLARELSITEDEYVFFERRLKAMARDGQVLINRRGAVCAADKLDLVKCRVEAHKDGFGFAVPLMPMDEGDFVLYERQMRGVMHGDTVTVRPAGIDRRGRREGTVLDIVERAQSKVVGRFYMDRGVAILEPEDKRLNQSIVLEPDGVARFKPESGQVIVGKIEVYPEQNRPAVAKIIEVLGDYADSGMEIEIAVRKHHLPHRFSEACAKSAKKIPDHVRKSDLKGRADLSDLPLVTIDGETARDFDDAVFAEKVGRNYRLVVAIADVSHYVRPDDAIDADAQERSTSVYFPRRVIPMLPENLSNGICSLNPDVERLCMVCDMVVTYAGNIKEYRFYPAVMRSHARLTYNQVWKWLSDGIGNPHKAQIDTLYKLFKILQKKRLARGAVEFESVETQMIFDDNGKIEKIVPVVRNDAHKLIEECMLAANVCAADFLLKNKHTALFRNHLGPTPEKLATLREQLGLLGLQLGGGDNPSPKDYAALAEQFKGRLDAELLQVMMLRSMQQAVYEPHCEGHFGLAYEAYAHFTSPIRRYPDLTVHRAIKAVLNRKTYTPNKSWQALGVHTSFCERRADDAGRDVENWLKTYYMRDKVGEIFEGKISGVANFGIFVTLDDIHIDGLVHISDLGEDYFNFRPEIMAIEGERSGIRFNMGDRVAVRVARADLDDGKIDFVLIAGESGRRRKVKLSASAKPAGAAGKGKSKTTAEKKTARCGKVRGRGVPAVAESGKKAKKPVPIKVKKRKGKS
;
A
#
# COMPACT_ATOMS: atom_id res chain seq x y z
N MET A 1 41.27 -11.32 61.15
CA MET A 1 40.55 -12.44 60.54
C MET A 1 40.19 -12.08 59.08
N ASN A 2 41.05 -12.51 58.15
CA ASN A 2 40.85 -12.33 56.72
C ASN A 2 39.81 -13.30 56.24
N LYS A 3 38.67 -12.80 55.81
CA LYS A 3 37.73 -13.59 54.98
C LYS A 3 38.12 -13.42 53.52
N ASN A 4 38.88 -14.38 52.98
CA ASN A 4 39.03 -14.60 51.55
C ASN A 4 37.67 -14.93 50.93
N ILE A 5 37.03 -13.92 50.32
CA ILE A 5 35.93 -14.17 49.40
C ILE A 5 36.56 -14.60 48.07
N LYS A 6 36.61 -15.94 47.79
CA LYS A 6 36.89 -16.42 46.44
C LYS A 6 35.95 -15.76 45.47
N SER A 7 36.46 -14.92 44.57
CA SER A 7 35.73 -14.38 43.44
C SER A 7 35.24 -15.58 42.60
N LEU A 8 33.97 -15.85 42.69
CA LEU A 8 33.34 -16.86 41.80
C LEU A 8 33.50 -16.36 40.37
N ASN A 9 34.23 -17.13 39.57
CA ASN A 9 34.36 -16.85 38.13
C ASN A 9 33.01 -17.08 37.43
N LEU A 10 32.25 -15.98 37.23
CA LEU A 10 30.91 -15.98 36.62
C LEU A 10 30.96 -16.46 35.17
N ARG A 11 32.09 -16.34 34.48
CA ARG A 11 32.27 -16.80 33.08
C ARG A 11 32.16 -18.32 32.98
N GLU A 12 32.68 -19.06 33.98
CA GLU A 12 32.60 -20.52 33.98
C GLU A 12 31.20 -21.08 34.24
N LYS A 13 30.28 -20.23 34.71
CA LYS A 13 28.87 -20.56 34.92
C LYS A 13 27.99 -20.34 33.71
N ASP A 14 28.54 -19.85 32.59
CA ASP A 14 27.79 -19.62 31.36
C ASP A 14 27.37 -20.99 30.77
N PRO A 15 26.07 -21.32 30.76
CA PRO A 15 25.56 -22.57 30.21
C PRO A 15 25.88 -22.79 28.73
N PHE A 16 26.13 -21.70 28.01
CA PHE A 16 26.39 -21.71 26.56
C PHE A 16 27.89 -21.56 26.21
N LEU A 17 28.76 -21.53 27.19
CA LEU A 17 30.21 -21.36 26.99
C LEU A 17 30.81 -22.42 26.05
N SER A 18 30.32 -23.64 26.10
CA SER A 18 30.75 -24.73 25.20
C SER A 18 30.44 -24.44 23.73
N ARG A 19 29.28 -23.83 23.46
CA ARG A 19 28.87 -23.35 22.11
C ARG A 19 29.77 -22.22 21.62
N GLU A 20 30.08 -21.25 22.46
CA GLU A 20 30.97 -20.14 22.14
C GLU A 20 32.41 -20.65 21.87
N LYS A 21 32.91 -21.60 22.64
CA LYS A 21 34.21 -22.24 22.41
C LYS A 21 34.32 -23.00 21.08
N GLN A 22 33.22 -23.56 20.58
CA GLN A 22 33.19 -24.23 19.28
C GLN A 22 33.15 -23.25 18.10
N ARG A 23 32.65 -22.02 18.32
CA ARG A 23 32.42 -21.05 17.25
C ARG A 23 33.52 -19.99 17.11
N TYR A 24 34.23 -19.70 18.17
CA TYR A 24 35.20 -18.60 18.21
C TYR A 24 36.52 -19.06 18.84
N GLU A 25 37.60 -18.61 18.26
CA GLU A 25 38.97 -18.87 18.75
C GLU A 25 39.19 -18.22 20.14
N HIS A 26 38.57 -17.04 20.36
CA HIS A 26 38.54 -16.32 21.62
C HIS A 26 37.10 -16.24 22.14
N PRO A 27 36.60 -17.23 22.85
CA PRO A 27 35.19 -17.29 23.26
C PRO A 27 34.91 -16.29 24.39
N LEU A 28 34.02 -15.36 24.11
CA LEU A 28 33.48 -14.43 25.10
C LEU A 28 32.23 -15.06 25.79
N PRO A 29 31.81 -14.56 26.96
CA PRO A 29 30.52 -14.94 27.54
C PRO A 29 29.37 -14.79 26.56
N SER A 30 28.48 -15.78 26.54
CA SER A 30 27.35 -15.82 25.63
C SER A 30 26.44 -14.59 25.83
N ARG A 31 25.69 -14.22 24.80
CA ARG A 31 24.75 -13.11 24.86
C ARG A 31 23.65 -13.40 25.90
N GLU A 32 23.16 -14.61 25.92
CA GLU A 32 22.16 -15.11 26.85
C GLU A 32 22.62 -14.98 28.30
N TRP A 33 23.86 -15.36 28.59
CA TRP A 33 24.42 -15.25 29.93
C TRP A 33 24.64 -13.80 30.37
N ILE A 34 25.05 -12.93 29.47
CA ILE A 34 25.19 -11.50 29.75
C ILE A 34 23.82 -10.90 30.11
N ILE A 35 22.76 -11.25 29.38
CA ILE A 35 21.39 -10.80 29.64
C ILE A 35 20.94 -11.29 31.01
N GLU A 36 21.08 -12.60 31.31
CA GLU A 36 20.69 -13.18 32.57
C GLU A 36 21.39 -12.53 33.77
N LEU A 37 22.67 -12.21 33.60
CA LEU A 37 23.44 -11.54 34.64
C LEU A 37 22.93 -10.10 34.88
N LEU A 38 22.63 -9.37 33.83
CA LEU A 38 22.09 -8.01 33.91
C LEU A 38 20.68 -8.03 34.52
N GLU A 39 19.88 -9.04 34.21
CA GLU A 39 18.57 -9.26 34.80
C GLU A 39 18.61 -9.54 36.27
N ARG A 40 19.51 -10.44 36.71
CA ARG A 40 19.73 -10.75 38.14
C ARG A 40 20.16 -9.52 38.96
N LYS A 41 20.93 -8.63 38.33
CA LYS A 41 21.36 -7.39 38.98
C LYS A 41 20.24 -6.36 39.12
N GLY A 42 19.34 -6.25 38.12
CA GLY A 42 18.22 -5.33 38.14
C GLY A 42 18.58 -3.82 38.13
N VAL A 43 19.87 -3.50 37.99
CA VAL A 43 20.40 -2.11 37.95
C VAL A 43 21.44 -1.96 36.85
N PRO A 44 21.54 -0.80 36.18
CA PRO A 44 22.56 -0.58 35.16
C PRO A 44 23.98 -0.76 35.69
N SER A 45 24.81 -1.53 35.00
CA SER A 45 26.19 -1.84 35.35
C SER A 45 27.15 -1.19 34.36
N LYS A 46 28.22 -0.53 34.84
CA LYS A 46 29.27 -0.02 33.95
C LYS A 46 29.97 -1.15 33.23
N ILE A 47 30.35 -0.91 31.97
CA ILE A 47 31.00 -1.93 31.12
C ILE A 47 32.24 -2.50 31.79
N GLU A 48 33.06 -1.65 32.44
CA GLU A 48 34.27 -2.06 33.15
C GLU A 48 33.94 -2.94 34.38
N SER A 49 32.82 -2.70 35.04
CA SER A 49 32.39 -3.52 36.20
C SER A 49 31.90 -4.89 35.71
N LEU A 50 31.13 -4.89 34.62
CA LEU A 50 30.62 -6.12 34.01
C LEU A 50 31.76 -6.97 33.45
N ALA A 51 32.75 -6.34 32.80
CA ALA A 51 33.94 -7.01 32.29
C ALA A 51 34.74 -7.70 33.40
N ARG A 52 34.93 -7.00 34.51
CA ARG A 52 35.62 -7.58 35.70
C ARG A 52 34.88 -8.76 36.28
N GLU A 53 33.55 -8.69 36.39
CA GLU A 53 32.75 -9.77 36.94
C GLU A 53 32.72 -11.00 36.02
N LEU A 54 32.77 -10.78 34.72
CA LEU A 54 32.81 -11.82 33.69
C LEU A 54 34.26 -12.29 33.41
N SER A 55 35.24 -11.81 34.16
CA SER A 55 36.66 -12.14 33.97
C SER A 55 37.17 -11.94 32.54
N ILE A 56 36.78 -10.82 31.92
CA ILE A 56 37.25 -10.40 30.63
C ILE A 56 38.67 -9.86 30.77
N THR A 57 39.62 -10.37 29.98
CA THR A 57 41.00 -9.89 29.95
C THR A 57 41.12 -8.55 29.18
N GLU A 58 42.24 -7.85 29.32
CA GLU A 58 42.47 -6.61 28.59
C GLU A 58 42.43 -6.79 27.06
N ASP A 59 42.97 -7.88 26.58
CA ASP A 59 42.95 -8.22 25.15
C ASP A 59 41.54 -8.55 24.63
N GLU A 60 40.67 -9.08 25.49
CA GLU A 60 39.29 -9.40 25.16
C GLU A 60 38.34 -8.22 25.28
N TYR A 61 38.77 -7.15 26.00
CA TYR A 61 37.85 -6.04 26.34
C TYR A 61 37.26 -5.33 25.11
N VAL A 62 38.05 -5.11 24.08
CA VAL A 62 37.61 -4.48 22.82
C VAL A 62 36.54 -5.34 22.13
N PHE A 63 36.69 -6.64 22.13
CA PHE A 63 35.73 -7.56 21.53
C PHE A 63 34.46 -7.69 22.38
N PHE A 64 34.61 -7.62 23.70
CA PHE A 64 33.48 -7.61 24.63
C PHE A 64 32.65 -6.32 24.47
N GLU A 65 33.29 -5.15 24.36
CA GLU A 65 32.61 -3.90 24.10
C GLU A 65 31.87 -3.93 22.74
N ARG A 66 32.49 -4.49 21.69
CA ARG A 66 31.82 -4.70 20.39
C ARG A 66 30.61 -5.63 20.50
N ARG A 67 30.70 -6.70 21.30
CA ARG A 67 29.59 -7.61 21.56
C ARG A 67 28.43 -6.86 22.24
N LEU A 68 28.69 -6.06 23.26
CA LEU A 68 27.69 -5.26 23.95
C LEU A 68 27.03 -4.23 23.00
N LYS A 69 27.82 -3.55 22.17
CA LYS A 69 27.30 -2.63 21.15
C LYS A 69 26.43 -3.37 20.12
N ALA A 70 26.80 -4.58 19.71
CA ALA A 70 25.98 -5.40 18.85
C ALA A 70 24.67 -5.82 19.53
N MET A 71 24.74 -6.26 20.80
CA MET A 71 23.55 -6.60 21.60
C MET A 71 22.63 -5.37 21.80
N ALA A 72 23.20 -4.17 21.96
CA ALA A 72 22.43 -2.94 22.05
C ALA A 72 21.74 -2.60 20.72
N ARG A 73 22.46 -2.74 19.60
CA ARG A 73 21.87 -2.57 18.26
C ARG A 73 20.74 -3.56 18.00
N ASP A 74 20.91 -4.81 18.46
CA ASP A 74 19.93 -5.89 18.31
C ASP A 74 18.80 -5.81 19.38
N GLY A 75 18.83 -4.78 20.28
CA GLY A 75 17.78 -4.51 21.27
C GLY A 75 17.78 -5.42 22.49
N GLN A 76 18.83 -6.19 22.71
CA GLN A 76 18.94 -7.14 23.83
C GLN A 76 19.40 -6.48 25.13
N VAL A 77 20.19 -5.40 25.03
CA VAL A 77 20.66 -4.60 26.16
C VAL A 77 20.60 -3.12 25.82
N LEU A 78 20.61 -2.27 26.82
CA LEU A 78 20.70 -0.82 26.66
C LEU A 78 22.00 -0.29 27.25
N ILE A 79 22.64 0.61 26.53
CA ILE A 79 23.83 1.33 27.00
C ILE A 79 23.41 2.79 27.18
N ASN A 80 23.41 3.28 28.43
CA ASN A 80 23.04 4.66 28.71
C ASN A 80 24.17 5.64 28.36
N ARG A 81 23.90 6.96 28.37
CA ARG A 81 24.90 8.02 28.08
C ARG A 81 26.13 8.01 29.00
N ARG A 82 26.09 7.31 30.12
CA ARG A 82 27.21 7.14 31.06
C ARG A 82 27.96 5.83 30.84
N GLY A 83 27.67 5.10 29.75
CA GLY A 83 28.31 3.83 29.44
C GLY A 83 27.89 2.66 30.33
N ALA A 84 26.76 2.77 31.03
CA ALA A 84 26.25 1.66 31.83
C ALA A 84 25.26 0.83 31.01
N VAL A 85 25.33 -0.51 31.14
CA VAL A 85 24.55 -1.51 30.42
C VAL A 85 23.48 -2.09 31.34
N CYS A 86 22.27 -2.31 30.83
CA CYS A 86 21.17 -3.04 31.49
C CYS A 86 20.44 -3.93 30.50
N ALA A 87 19.74 -4.96 30.99
CA ALA A 87 18.89 -5.80 30.17
C ALA A 87 17.68 -5.01 29.67
N ALA A 88 17.29 -5.19 28.42
CA ALA A 88 16.21 -4.43 27.81
C ALA A 88 14.84 -4.81 28.40
N ASP A 89 14.59 -6.07 28.68
CA ASP A 89 13.29 -6.59 29.11
C ASP A 89 12.81 -6.11 30.48
N LYS A 90 13.71 -5.64 31.35
CA LYS A 90 13.34 -5.12 32.68
C LYS A 90 12.99 -3.63 32.74
N LEU A 91 13.10 -2.92 31.61
CA LEU A 91 12.80 -1.50 31.57
C LEU A 91 11.54 -1.18 30.75
N ASP A 92 10.77 -2.17 30.31
CA ASP A 92 9.61 -2.01 29.44
C ASP A 92 9.90 -1.09 28.24
N LEU A 93 11.11 -1.20 27.65
CA LEU A 93 11.54 -0.33 26.58
C LEU A 93 11.13 -0.89 25.23
N VAL A 94 10.44 -0.07 24.47
CA VAL A 94 9.92 -0.42 23.13
C VAL A 94 10.65 0.38 22.08
N LYS A 95 11.15 -0.28 21.02
CA LYS A 95 11.62 0.40 19.82
C LYS A 95 10.43 0.78 18.97
N CYS A 96 10.32 2.06 18.67
CA CYS A 96 9.20 2.64 17.93
C CYS A 96 9.70 3.51 16.79
N ARG A 97 8.87 3.69 15.77
CA ARG A 97 9.00 4.75 14.78
C ARG A 97 8.13 5.93 15.18
N VAL A 98 8.65 7.13 15.04
CA VAL A 98 7.92 8.37 15.33
C VAL A 98 7.03 8.75 14.16
N GLU A 99 5.73 8.83 14.39
CA GLU A 99 4.75 9.43 13.49
C GLU A 99 4.30 10.77 14.06
N ALA A 100 4.89 11.85 13.56
CA ALA A 100 4.59 13.19 14.02
C ALA A 100 3.30 13.72 13.38
N HIS A 101 2.56 14.52 14.13
CA HIS A 101 1.37 15.25 13.69
C HIS A 101 1.68 16.73 13.53
N LYS A 102 1.02 17.38 12.56
CA LYS A 102 1.22 18.82 12.29
C LYS A 102 0.94 19.74 13.48
N ASP A 103 0.10 19.31 14.40
CA ASP A 103 -0.27 20.07 15.61
C ASP A 103 0.76 19.92 16.76
N GLY A 104 1.95 19.38 16.50
CA GLY A 104 3.08 19.34 17.43
C GLY A 104 3.14 18.13 18.35
N PHE A 105 2.15 17.27 18.36
CA PHE A 105 2.22 15.96 19.01
C PHE A 105 2.59 14.85 18.01
N GLY A 106 2.80 13.64 18.48
CA GLY A 106 3.07 12.49 17.62
C GLY A 106 2.73 11.18 18.32
N PHE A 107 2.97 10.10 17.60
CA PHE A 107 2.85 8.74 18.07
C PHE A 107 4.18 8.02 17.90
N ALA A 108 4.52 7.19 18.86
CA ALA A 108 5.60 6.23 18.72
C ALA A 108 4.98 4.87 18.44
N VAL A 109 5.05 4.45 17.18
CA VAL A 109 4.50 3.21 16.67
C VAL A 109 5.52 2.09 16.87
N PRO A 110 5.22 1.04 17.64
CA PRO A 110 6.14 -0.07 17.87
C PRO A 110 6.59 -0.73 16.57
N LEU A 111 7.89 -1.01 16.42
CA LEU A 111 8.42 -1.71 15.25
C LEU A 111 8.01 -3.18 15.19
N MET A 112 7.67 -3.77 16.33
CA MET A 112 7.05 -5.08 16.43
C MET A 112 5.61 -4.89 16.90
N PRO A 113 4.62 -5.53 16.26
CA PRO A 113 3.23 -5.42 16.67
C PRO A 113 3.06 -5.73 18.16
N MET A 114 2.34 -4.88 18.86
CA MET A 114 1.96 -5.06 20.26
C MET A 114 0.44 -4.96 20.39
N ASP A 115 -0.17 -5.81 21.19
CA ASP A 115 -1.62 -5.83 21.40
C ASP A 115 -2.15 -4.52 22.03
N GLU A 116 -1.26 -3.77 22.66
CA GLU A 116 -1.57 -2.59 23.46
C GLU A 116 -1.51 -1.27 22.66
N GLY A 117 -1.17 -1.30 21.38
CA GLY A 117 -1.18 -0.13 20.45
C GLY A 117 -0.02 0.85 20.62
N ASP A 118 -0.17 2.05 20.04
CA ASP A 118 0.85 3.08 19.93
C ASP A 118 0.98 3.95 21.18
N PHE A 119 2.15 4.60 21.33
CA PHE A 119 2.38 5.56 22.42
C PHE A 119 2.16 6.99 21.94
N VAL A 120 1.42 7.79 22.67
CA VAL A 120 1.30 9.23 22.42
C VAL A 120 2.56 9.95 22.88
N LEU A 121 3.13 10.79 22.03
CA LEU A 121 4.23 11.69 22.30
C LEU A 121 3.71 13.12 22.27
N TYR A 122 3.74 13.80 23.41
CA TYR A 122 3.32 15.20 23.47
C TYR A 122 4.41 16.14 22.94
N GLU A 123 4.06 17.40 22.67
CA GLU A 123 4.92 18.43 22.10
C GLU A 123 6.33 18.48 22.74
N ARG A 124 6.41 18.37 24.07
CA ARG A 124 7.69 18.35 24.79
C ARG A 124 8.60 17.20 24.36
N GLN A 125 8.03 16.03 24.08
CA GLN A 125 8.77 14.86 23.60
C GLN A 125 9.19 15.04 22.14
N MET A 126 8.33 15.71 21.36
CA MET A 126 8.54 15.94 19.94
C MET A 126 9.63 16.96 19.62
N ARG A 127 10.03 17.84 20.57
CA ARG A 127 11.05 18.87 20.34
C ARG A 127 12.43 18.33 19.97
N GLY A 128 12.78 17.13 20.41
CA GLY A 128 14.08 16.51 20.14
C GLY A 128 14.06 15.44 19.06
N VAL A 129 12.90 15.09 18.51
CA VAL A 129 12.71 14.04 17.51
C VAL A 129 12.08 14.60 16.25
N MET A 130 12.24 13.89 15.16
CA MET A 130 11.64 14.22 13.86
C MET A 130 10.72 13.09 13.38
N HIS A 131 9.80 13.41 12.47
CA HIS A 131 8.97 12.40 11.84
C HIS A 131 9.83 11.31 11.17
N GLY A 132 9.49 10.06 11.42
CA GLY A 132 10.18 8.89 10.88
C GLY A 132 11.34 8.38 11.74
N ASP A 133 11.84 9.15 12.72
CA ASP A 133 12.94 8.71 13.59
C ASP A 133 12.61 7.39 14.29
N THR A 134 13.61 6.52 14.39
CA THR A 134 13.51 5.32 15.23
C THR A 134 13.98 5.66 16.63
N VAL A 135 13.12 5.46 17.61
CA VAL A 135 13.36 5.84 19.01
C VAL A 135 13.14 4.68 19.95
N THR A 136 13.75 4.76 21.12
CA THR A 136 13.45 3.90 22.26
C THR A 136 12.52 4.64 23.20
N VAL A 137 11.34 4.07 23.43
CA VAL A 137 10.28 4.64 24.26
C VAL A 137 10.07 3.81 25.51
N ARG A 138 9.91 4.49 26.63
CA ARG A 138 9.45 3.90 27.90
C ARG A 138 7.98 4.26 28.08
N PRO A 139 7.08 3.29 28.39
CA PRO A 139 5.73 3.56 28.82
C PRO A 139 5.73 4.49 30.04
N ALA A 140 4.91 5.54 30.01
CA ALA A 140 4.85 6.53 31.08
C ALA A 140 3.51 6.55 31.84
N GLY A 141 2.47 5.96 31.24
CA GLY A 141 1.14 5.90 31.82
C GLY A 141 0.06 5.86 30.75
N ILE A 142 -1.17 6.19 31.15
CA ILE A 142 -2.34 6.28 30.27
C ILE A 142 -2.93 7.69 30.44
N ASP A 143 -3.20 8.38 29.33
CA ASP A 143 -3.79 9.70 29.33
C ASP A 143 -5.29 9.67 29.71
N ARG A 144 -5.89 10.87 29.87
CA ARG A 144 -7.32 11.01 30.19
C ARG A 144 -8.27 10.44 29.12
N ARG A 145 -7.76 10.18 27.92
CA ARG A 145 -8.49 9.61 26.79
C ARG A 145 -8.26 8.11 26.64
N GLY A 146 -7.56 7.48 27.59
CA GLY A 146 -7.25 6.05 27.56
C GLY A 146 -6.08 5.66 26.64
N ARG A 147 -5.29 6.64 26.12
CA ARG A 147 -4.16 6.37 25.22
C ARG A 147 -2.88 6.19 26.05
N ARG A 148 -2.01 5.28 25.65
CA ARG A 148 -0.72 5.03 26.31
C ARG A 148 0.21 6.23 26.09
N GLU A 149 0.79 6.74 27.13
CA GLU A 149 1.82 7.79 27.05
C GLU A 149 3.21 7.17 26.96
N GLY A 150 4.06 7.74 26.09
CA GLY A 150 5.45 7.33 25.92
C GLY A 150 6.44 8.43 26.32
N THR A 151 7.56 8.01 26.89
CA THR A 151 8.72 8.92 27.09
C THR A 151 9.85 8.46 26.20
N VAL A 152 10.30 9.32 25.28
CA VAL A 152 11.46 9.04 24.44
C VAL A 152 12.72 9.12 25.30
N LEU A 153 13.46 8.03 25.34
CA LEU A 153 14.72 7.94 26.09
C LEU A 153 15.94 8.14 25.20
N ASP A 154 15.88 7.58 23.97
CA ASP A 154 17.00 7.64 23.05
C ASP A 154 16.52 7.61 21.60
N ILE A 155 17.32 8.17 20.69
CA ILE A 155 17.08 8.14 19.26
C ILE A 155 18.08 7.18 18.65
N VAL A 156 17.54 6.05 18.17
CA VAL A 156 18.33 4.95 17.62
C VAL A 156 18.81 5.27 16.21
N GLU A 157 17.93 5.89 15.41
CA GLU A 157 18.20 6.20 14.02
C GLU A 157 17.42 7.45 13.60
N ARG A 158 18.11 8.36 12.90
CA ARG A 158 17.50 9.56 12.32
C ARG A 158 16.97 9.25 10.90
N ALA A 159 15.70 9.53 10.68
CA ALA A 159 15.09 9.32 9.37
C ALA A 159 15.38 10.48 8.39
N GLN A 160 15.43 11.69 8.90
CA GLN A 160 15.56 12.90 8.09
C GLN A 160 17.03 13.33 8.01
N SER A 161 17.66 13.18 6.86
CA SER A 161 19.00 13.74 6.59
C SER A 161 18.96 14.99 5.70
N LYS A 162 17.87 15.15 4.93
CA LYS A 162 17.61 16.29 4.05
C LYS A 162 16.16 16.72 4.23
N VAL A 163 15.91 18.00 4.14
CA VAL A 163 14.57 18.58 4.25
C VAL A 163 14.37 19.56 3.10
N VAL A 164 13.23 19.46 2.42
CA VAL A 164 12.75 20.44 1.45
C VAL A 164 11.82 21.42 2.15
N GLY A 165 11.96 22.69 1.84
CA GLY A 165 11.12 23.73 2.43
C GLY A 165 11.39 25.09 1.80
N ARG A 166 10.66 26.09 2.29
CA ARG A 166 10.79 27.48 1.81
C ARG A 166 11.79 28.23 2.63
N PHE A 167 12.56 29.07 1.92
CA PHE A 167 13.54 29.96 2.53
C PHE A 167 12.88 31.24 2.99
N TYR A 168 13.18 31.67 4.21
CA TYR A 168 12.78 32.97 4.74
C TYR A 168 13.89 33.59 5.57
N MET A 169 13.84 34.94 5.65
CA MET A 169 14.67 35.70 6.60
C MET A 169 13.77 36.20 7.73
N ASP A 170 13.93 35.66 8.94
CA ASP A 170 13.23 36.14 10.13
C ASP A 170 14.21 36.85 11.06
N ARG A 171 14.02 38.17 11.26
CA ARG A 171 14.84 39.03 12.15
C ARG A 171 16.36 38.87 11.95
N GLY A 172 16.80 38.67 10.71
CA GLY A 172 18.19 38.49 10.34
C GLY A 172 18.73 37.08 10.46
N VAL A 173 17.89 36.12 10.84
CA VAL A 173 18.20 34.69 10.83
C VAL A 173 17.59 34.02 9.61
N ALA A 174 18.41 33.33 8.86
CA ALA A 174 17.95 32.55 7.73
C ALA A 174 17.32 31.24 8.23
N ILE A 175 16.10 30.96 7.79
CA ILE A 175 15.36 29.78 8.18
C ILE A 175 14.84 29.01 6.93
N LEU A 176 14.72 27.71 7.06
CA LEU A 176 14.00 26.83 6.18
C LEU A 176 12.71 26.40 6.89
N GLU A 177 11.58 26.73 6.30
CA GLU A 177 10.28 26.26 6.74
C GLU A 177 9.93 24.97 5.98
N PRO A 178 9.85 23.79 6.66
CA PRO A 178 9.63 22.53 5.99
C PRO A 178 8.28 22.45 5.27
N GLU A 179 8.28 21.88 4.06
CA GLU A 179 7.06 21.53 3.34
C GLU A 179 6.32 20.35 3.96
N ASP A 180 7.03 19.46 4.65
CA ASP A 180 6.41 18.43 5.46
C ASP A 180 5.96 19.02 6.80
N LYS A 181 4.69 19.32 6.94
CA LYS A 181 4.10 19.92 8.15
C LYS A 181 4.21 19.02 9.39
N ARG A 182 4.58 17.76 9.24
CA ARG A 182 4.93 16.86 10.34
C ARG A 182 6.27 17.24 10.99
N LEU A 183 7.12 17.98 10.25
CA LEU A 183 8.32 18.63 10.76
C LEU A 183 7.97 20.05 11.23
N ASN A 184 7.20 20.15 12.30
CA ASN A 184 6.60 21.38 12.82
C ASN A 184 7.59 22.38 13.45
N GLN A 185 8.86 22.35 13.07
CA GLN A 185 9.91 23.21 13.56
C GLN A 185 10.63 23.86 12.39
N SER A 186 10.78 25.19 12.44
CA SER A 186 11.66 25.88 11.49
C SER A 186 13.11 25.46 11.72
N ILE A 187 13.86 25.29 10.64
CA ILE A 187 15.24 24.84 10.65
C ILE A 187 16.13 26.04 10.37
N VAL A 188 17.11 26.30 11.23
CA VAL A 188 18.07 27.39 11.03
C VAL A 188 19.06 27.02 9.93
N LEU A 189 19.40 27.98 9.07
CA LEU A 189 20.32 27.74 7.96
C LEU A 189 21.71 28.31 8.30
N GLU A 190 22.76 27.56 7.91
CA GLU A 190 24.12 28.04 8.00
C GLU A 190 24.37 29.23 7.06
N PRO A 191 25.06 30.29 7.54
CA PRO A 191 25.30 31.50 6.76
C PRO A 191 26.08 31.25 5.46
N ASP A 192 27.02 30.32 5.47
CA ASP A 192 27.86 29.98 4.30
C ASP A 192 27.02 29.47 3.12
N GLY A 193 26.00 28.63 3.42
CA GLY A 193 25.04 28.14 2.43
C GLY A 193 24.23 29.27 1.82
N VAL A 194 23.73 30.17 2.65
CA VAL A 194 22.96 31.35 2.22
C VAL A 194 23.81 32.28 1.35
N ALA A 195 25.04 32.59 1.77
CA ALA A 195 25.95 33.42 1.00
C ALA A 195 26.32 32.82 -0.36
N ARG A 196 26.45 31.50 -0.44
CA ARG A 196 26.79 30.77 -1.67
C ARG A 196 25.64 30.72 -2.66
N PHE A 197 24.46 30.35 -2.22
CA PHE A 197 23.31 30.08 -3.08
C PHE A 197 22.43 31.30 -3.29
N LYS A 198 22.46 32.30 -2.37
CA LYS A 198 21.71 33.54 -2.40
C LYS A 198 20.21 33.33 -2.72
N PRO A 199 19.50 32.46 -1.97
CA PRO A 199 18.09 32.19 -2.23
C PRO A 199 17.27 33.46 -1.93
N GLU A 200 16.21 33.66 -2.71
CA GLU A 200 15.22 34.71 -2.46
C GLU A 200 14.14 34.22 -1.49
N SER A 201 13.54 35.15 -0.74
CA SER A 201 12.51 34.82 0.26
C SER A 201 11.29 34.18 -0.43
N GLY A 202 10.86 33.01 0.05
CA GLY A 202 9.77 32.21 -0.51
C GLY A 202 10.21 31.13 -1.51
N GLN A 203 11.46 31.14 -1.96
CA GLN A 203 11.97 30.10 -2.83
C GLN A 203 12.09 28.76 -2.12
N VAL A 204 11.85 27.69 -2.89
CA VAL A 204 12.00 26.32 -2.41
C VAL A 204 13.47 25.89 -2.43
N ILE A 205 13.95 25.42 -1.31
CA ILE A 205 15.33 24.97 -1.12
C ILE A 205 15.38 23.59 -0.51
N VAL A 206 16.53 22.93 -0.65
CA VAL A 206 16.83 21.68 0.06
C VAL A 206 17.98 21.93 1.03
N GLY A 207 17.70 21.69 2.30
CA GLY A 207 18.68 21.73 3.37
C GLY A 207 19.14 20.32 3.78
N LYS A 208 20.44 20.13 3.95
CA LYS A 208 21.00 18.94 4.60
C LYS A 208 21.16 19.23 6.08
N ILE A 209 20.60 18.39 6.93
CA ILE A 209 20.69 18.57 8.39
C ILE A 209 22.12 18.28 8.83
N GLU A 210 22.77 19.25 9.45
CA GLU A 210 24.09 19.11 10.05
C GLU A 210 23.99 18.96 11.58
N VAL A 211 23.03 19.64 12.20
CA VAL A 211 22.74 19.52 13.63
C VAL A 211 21.26 19.19 13.81
N TYR A 212 21.00 18.07 14.46
CA TYR A 212 19.64 17.66 14.76
C TYR A 212 19.02 18.43 15.94
N PRO A 213 17.68 18.55 15.99
CA PRO A 213 17.03 19.30 17.05
C PRO A 213 17.25 18.62 18.42
N GLU A 214 17.35 19.44 19.43
CA GLU A 214 17.34 19.05 20.85
C GLU A 214 16.21 19.81 21.57
N GLN A 215 15.93 19.47 22.82
CA GLN A 215 14.80 20.06 23.58
C GLN A 215 14.76 21.60 23.55
N ASN A 216 15.93 22.25 23.48
CA ASN A 216 16.05 23.71 23.54
C ASN A 216 16.89 24.30 22.40
N ARG A 217 17.19 23.51 21.38
CA ARG A 217 17.98 23.95 20.23
C ARG A 217 17.28 23.51 18.94
N PRO A 218 16.99 24.44 18.00
CA PRO A 218 16.45 24.08 16.71
C PRO A 218 17.46 23.27 15.89
N ALA A 219 16.96 22.56 14.90
CA ALA A 219 17.83 21.94 13.92
C ALA A 219 18.60 22.99 13.11
N VAL A 220 19.81 22.64 12.66
CA VAL A 220 20.61 23.47 11.76
C VAL A 220 20.88 22.69 10.49
N ALA A 221 20.66 23.33 9.33
CA ALA A 221 20.88 22.73 8.03
C ALA A 221 21.75 23.62 7.13
N LYS A 222 22.42 22.97 6.18
CA LYS A 222 23.16 23.60 5.12
C LYS A 222 22.39 23.51 3.81
N ILE A 223 22.25 24.62 3.08
CA ILE A 223 21.62 24.61 1.76
C ILE A 223 22.49 23.78 0.80
N ILE A 224 21.87 22.80 0.13
CA ILE A 224 22.53 21.96 -0.88
C ILE A 224 21.97 22.18 -2.28
N GLU A 225 20.73 22.69 -2.40
CA GLU A 225 20.05 22.91 -3.67
C GLU A 225 19.02 24.04 -3.51
N VAL A 226 18.87 24.88 -4.54
CA VAL A 226 17.76 25.82 -4.70
C VAL A 226 16.95 25.35 -5.89
N LEU A 227 15.65 25.12 -5.69
CA LEU A 227 14.77 24.54 -6.71
C LEU A 227 14.12 25.60 -7.57
N GLY A 228 13.81 26.77 -7.02
CA GLY A 228 13.13 27.87 -7.71
C GLY A 228 11.92 28.38 -6.92
N ASP A 229 11.01 29.07 -7.60
CA ASP A 229 9.85 29.65 -6.99
C ASP A 229 8.75 28.61 -6.73
N TYR A 230 8.05 28.76 -5.62
CA TYR A 230 7.03 27.80 -5.17
C TYR A 230 5.89 27.56 -6.19
N ALA A 231 5.57 28.59 -6.98
CA ALA A 231 4.50 28.53 -7.98
C ALA A 231 4.99 28.14 -9.39
N ASP A 232 6.28 27.78 -9.54
CA ASP A 232 6.81 27.33 -10.83
C ASP A 232 6.17 26.02 -11.28
N SER A 233 5.94 25.89 -12.58
CA SER A 233 5.37 24.66 -13.16
C SER A 233 6.29 23.47 -12.93
N GLY A 234 5.80 22.44 -12.25
CA GLY A 234 6.56 21.24 -11.89
C GLY A 234 7.16 21.28 -10.49
N MET A 235 7.08 22.40 -9.79
CA MET A 235 7.61 22.53 -8.43
C MET A 235 6.92 21.57 -7.46
N GLU A 236 5.64 21.34 -7.66
CA GLU A 236 4.86 20.38 -6.89
C GLU A 236 5.47 18.96 -6.93
N ILE A 237 6.01 18.55 -8.08
CA ILE A 237 6.67 17.25 -8.26
C ILE A 237 8.05 17.28 -7.59
N GLU A 238 8.83 18.35 -7.78
CA GLU A 238 10.15 18.49 -7.16
C GLU A 238 10.08 18.50 -5.63
N ILE A 239 9.07 19.15 -5.07
CA ILE A 239 8.79 19.13 -3.62
C ILE A 239 8.41 17.72 -3.17
N ALA A 240 7.44 17.06 -3.82
CA ALA A 240 6.97 15.73 -3.46
C ALA A 240 8.09 14.69 -3.52
N VAL A 241 8.93 14.75 -4.56
CA VAL A 241 10.09 13.86 -4.72
C VAL A 241 11.04 13.94 -3.53
N ARG A 242 11.31 15.14 -3.02
CA ARG A 242 12.24 15.34 -1.90
C ARG A 242 11.58 15.12 -0.55
N LYS A 243 10.34 15.55 -0.39
CA LYS A 243 9.53 15.35 0.81
C LYS A 243 9.36 13.86 1.13
N HIS A 244 9.12 13.04 0.11
CA HIS A 244 8.94 11.60 0.25
C HIS A 244 10.24 10.82 0.02
N HIS A 245 11.39 11.48 -0.10
CA HIS A 245 12.69 10.84 -0.34
C HIS A 245 12.66 9.84 -1.50
N LEU A 246 11.99 10.18 -2.60
CA LEU A 246 11.92 9.32 -3.78
C LEU A 246 13.27 9.29 -4.49
N PRO A 247 13.82 8.10 -4.80
CA PRO A 247 15.05 7.96 -5.60
C PRO A 247 14.76 8.39 -7.04
N HIS A 248 15.07 9.63 -7.39
CA HIS A 248 14.75 10.23 -8.69
C HIS A 248 15.93 10.28 -9.68
N ARG A 249 17.13 10.02 -9.21
CA ARG A 249 18.34 9.90 -10.05
C ARG A 249 18.87 8.48 -9.98
N PHE A 250 19.27 7.91 -11.11
CA PHE A 250 19.95 6.62 -11.14
C PHE A 250 21.40 6.77 -10.70
N SER A 251 21.94 5.75 -10.03
CA SER A 251 23.36 5.71 -9.70
C SER A 251 24.22 5.70 -10.96
N GLU A 252 25.44 6.22 -10.85
CA GLU A 252 26.38 6.18 -11.99
C GLU A 252 26.66 4.76 -12.47
N ALA A 253 26.72 3.79 -11.54
CA ALA A 253 26.94 2.39 -11.84
C ALA A 253 25.76 1.82 -12.65
N CYS A 254 24.53 2.14 -12.23
CA CYS A 254 23.32 1.79 -12.97
C CYS A 254 23.33 2.41 -14.38
N ALA A 255 23.57 3.72 -14.48
CA ALA A 255 23.59 4.43 -15.76
C ALA A 255 24.67 3.87 -16.72
N LYS A 256 25.86 3.53 -16.22
CA LYS A 256 26.92 2.89 -17.00
C LYS A 256 26.53 1.47 -17.45
N SER A 257 25.85 0.70 -16.59
CA SER A 257 25.39 -0.65 -16.91
C SER A 257 24.26 -0.63 -17.93
N ALA A 258 23.30 0.27 -17.77
CA ALA A 258 22.19 0.44 -18.70
C ALA A 258 22.63 0.77 -20.13
N LYS A 259 23.67 1.63 -20.29
CA LYS A 259 24.23 1.98 -21.61
C LYS A 259 24.85 0.79 -22.34
N LYS A 260 25.21 -0.31 -21.67
CA LYS A 260 25.76 -1.52 -22.29
C LYS A 260 24.71 -2.47 -22.83
N ILE A 261 23.46 -2.27 -22.44
CA ILE A 261 22.34 -3.10 -22.89
C ILE A 261 21.98 -2.66 -24.31
N PRO A 262 21.89 -3.61 -25.28
CA PRO A 262 21.53 -3.29 -26.66
C PRO A 262 20.09 -2.83 -26.77
N ASP A 263 19.77 -2.09 -27.79
CA ASP A 263 18.41 -1.63 -28.15
C ASP A 263 17.58 -2.68 -28.91
N HIS A 264 18.19 -3.79 -29.26
CA HIS A 264 17.58 -4.89 -29.99
C HIS A 264 17.91 -6.27 -29.40
N VAL A 265 17.10 -7.26 -29.71
CA VAL A 265 17.29 -8.65 -29.26
C VAL A 265 18.40 -9.29 -30.06
N ARG A 266 19.45 -9.77 -29.38
CA ARG A 266 20.59 -10.45 -30.04
C ARG A 266 20.23 -11.91 -30.32
N LYS A 267 20.88 -12.50 -31.32
CA LYS A 267 20.74 -13.93 -31.66
C LYS A 267 21.06 -14.85 -30.46
N SER A 268 22.00 -14.46 -29.62
CA SER A 268 22.32 -15.20 -28.38
C SER A 268 21.18 -15.26 -27.40
N ASP A 269 20.34 -14.22 -27.36
CA ASP A 269 19.25 -14.07 -26.39
C ASP A 269 18.04 -14.95 -26.80
N LEU A 270 18.00 -15.44 -28.03
CA LEU A 270 16.95 -16.34 -28.56
C LEU A 270 17.14 -17.80 -28.12
N LYS A 271 18.32 -18.17 -27.61
CA LYS A 271 18.64 -19.55 -27.27
C LYS A 271 17.71 -20.09 -26.17
N GLY A 272 17.02 -21.19 -26.46
CA GLY A 272 16.14 -21.86 -25.52
C GLY A 272 14.76 -21.21 -25.33
N ARG A 273 14.43 -20.22 -26.17
CA ARG A 273 13.14 -19.54 -26.17
C ARG A 273 12.20 -20.11 -27.23
N ALA A 274 10.90 -20.11 -26.93
CA ALA A 274 9.88 -20.37 -27.92
C ALA A 274 9.74 -19.16 -28.87
N ASP A 275 9.51 -19.41 -30.15
CA ASP A 275 9.24 -18.36 -31.12
C ASP A 275 7.73 -18.16 -31.27
N LEU A 276 7.24 -17.00 -30.87
CA LEU A 276 5.85 -16.55 -30.95
C LEU A 276 5.69 -15.37 -31.92
N SER A 277 6.67 -15.10 -32.79
CA SER A 277 6.63 -13.95 -33.69
C SER A 277 5.47 -13.99 -34.69
N ASP A 278 4.99 -15.20 -35.04
CA ASP A 278 3.85 -15.40 -35.92
C ASP A 278 2.49 -15.38 -35.20
N LEU A 279 2.50 -15.37 -33.81
CA LEU A 279 1.26 -15.31 -33.07
C LEU A 279 0.81 -13.84 -32.99
N PRO A 280 -0.45 -13.52 -33.40
CA PRO A 280 -0.90 -12.13 -33.44
C PRO A 280 -1.18 -11.56 -32.04
N LEU A 281 -0.12 -11.46 -31.23
CA LEU A 281 -0.14 -10.80 -29.94
C LEU A 281 -0.28 -9.29 -30.14
N VAL A 282 -1.11 -8.65 -29.32
CA VAL A 282 -1.33 -7.20 -29.33
C VAL A 282 -1.14 -6.63 -27.93
N THR A 283 -0.61 -5.42 -27.86
CA THR A 283 -0.60 -4.61 -26.62
C THR A 283 -1.83 -3.70 -26.60
N ILE A 284 -2.50 -3.56 -25.45
CA ILE A 284 -3.66 -2.67 -25.29
C ILE A 284 -3.47 -1.88 -24.01
N ASP A 285 -3.24 -0.56 -24.14
CA ASP A 285 -2.86 0.29 -23.01
C ASP A 285 -3.42 1.72 -23.17
N GLY A 286 -3.07 2.64 -22.28
CA GLY A 286 -3.41 4.05 -22.40
C GLY A 286 -2.71 4.74 -23.57
N GLU A 287 -3.26 5.87 -24.01
CA GLU A 287 -2.72 6.61 -25.16
C GLU A 287 -1.28 7.11 -24.96
N THR A 288 -0.93 7.46 -23.71
CA THR A 288 0.35 8.04 -23.34
C THR A 288 1.38 7.01 -22.86
N ALA A 289 0.99 5.74 -22.71
CA ALA A 289 1.88 4.67 -22.25
C ALA A 289 3.04 4.44 -23.23
N ARG A 290 4.23 4.17 -22.68
CA ARG A 290 5.45 3.86 -23.42
C ARG A 290 6.14 2.57 -22.94
N ASP A 291 5.79 2.11 -21.76
CA ASP A 291 6.34 0.96 -21.04
C ASP A 291 5.33 -0.20 -21.09
N PHE A 292 5.23 -0.84 -22.28
CA PHE A 292 4.29 -1.93 -22.49
C PHE A 292 4.80 -3.20 -21.81
N ASP A 293 4.23 -3.51 -20.65
CA ASP A 293 4.57 -4.72 -19.88
C ASP A 293 3.97 -5.98 -20.50
N ASP A 294 2.77 -5.91 -21.09
CA ASP A 294 1.97 -7.08 -21.49
C ASP A 294 1.47 -7.04 -22.93
N ALA A 295 1.39 -8.21 -23.53
CA ALA A 295 0.70 -8.47 -24.78
C ALA A 295 -0.17 -9.72 -24.66
N VAL A 296 -1.34 -9.70 -25.28
CA VAL A 296 -2.35 -10.73 -25.13
C VAL A 296 -2.79 -11.32 -26.47
N PHE A 297 -3.13 -12.61 -26.42
CA PHE A 297 -3.73 -13.34 -27.53
C PHE A 297 -4.73 -14.37 -27.01
N ALA A 298 -5.85 -14.55 -27.66
CA ALA A 298 -6.78 -15.64 -27.37
C ALA A 298 -7.28 -16.33 -28.62
N GLU A 299 -7.42 -17.64 -28.51
CA GLU A 299 -8.03 -18.47 -29.53
C GLU A 299 -9.01 -19.48 -28.93
N LYS A 300 -9.99 -19.89 -29.72
CA LYS A 300 -10.93 -20.94 -29.32
C LYS A 300 -10.33 -22.31 -29.57
N VAL A 301 -10.29 -23.18 -28.56
CA VAL A 301 -9.80 -24.55 -28.64
C VAL A 301 -10.90 -25.49 -28.22
N GLY A 302 -11.62 -26.04 -29.20
CA GLY A 302 -12.83 -26.84 -28.97
C GLY A 302 -13.92 -26.03 -28.25
N ARG A 303 -14.30 -26.44 -27.03
CA ARG A 303 -15.25 -25.70 -26.18
C ARG A 303 -14.59 -24.68 -25.27
N ASN A 304 -13.25 -24.68 -25.18
CA ASN A 304 -12.49 -23.83 -24.27
C ASN A 304 -11.79 -22.72 -25.07
N TYR A 305 -11.12 -21.84 -24.32
CA TYR A 305 -10.27 -20.80 -24.87
C TYR A 305 -8.83 -21.03 -24.45
N ARG A 306 -7.88 -20.81 -25.34
CA ARG A 306 -6.48 -20.66 -25.02
C ARG A 306 -6.22 -19.15 -24.86
N LEU A 307 -5.68 -18.75 -23.73
CA LEU A 307 -5.24 -17.39 -23.46
C LEU A 307 -3.71 -17.39 -23.32
N VAL A 308 -3.05 -16.56 -24.09
CA VAL A 308 -1.61 -16.34 -24.01
C VAL A 308 -1.38 -14.93 -23.48
N VAL A 309 -0.75 -14.83 -22.33
CA VAL A 309 -0.31 -13.57 -21.74
C VAL A 309 1.22 -13.55 -21.78
N ALA A 310 1.76 -12.66 -22.60
CA ALA A 310 3.20 -12.48 -22.78
C ALA A 310 3.62 -11.21 -22.03
N ILE A 311 4.51 -11.36 -21.04
CA ILE A 311 4.99 -10.28 -20.19
C ILE A 311 6.46 -9.99 -20.49
N ALA A 312 6.83 -8.74 -20.57
CA ALA A 312 8.20 -8.28 -20.81
C ALA A 312 9.22 -9.02 -19.92
N ASP A 313 10.22 -9.64 -20.53
CA ASP A 313 11.24 -10.41 -19.79
C ASP A 313 12.36 -9.52 -19.25
N VAL A 314 12.00 -8.62 -18.35
CA VAL A 314 12.93 -7.71 -17.66
C VAL A 314 14.05 -8.48 -16.97
N SER A 315 13.74 -9.65 -16.40
CA SER A 315 14.68 -10.49 -15.67
C SER A 315 15.82 -11.08 -16.53
N HIS A 316 15.75 -10.93 -17.85
CA HIS A 316 16.85 -11.27 -18.75
C HIS A 316 17.94 -10.18 -18.76
N TYR A 317 17.51 -8.92 -18.70
CA TYR A 317 18.40 -7.75 -18.80
C TYR A 317 18.85 -7.26 -17.43
N VAL A 318 17.97 -7.31 -16.43
CA VAL A 318 18.23 -6.92 -15.04
C VAL A 318 18.53 -8.18 -14.22
N ARG A 319 19.81 -8.47 -14.04
CA ARG A 319 20.26 -9.67 -13.34
C ARG A 319 20.29 -9.43 -11.83
N PRO A 320 20.05 -10.47 -11.02
CA PRO A 320 20.18 -10.34 -9.57
C PRO A 320 21.55 -9.74 -9.19
N ASP A 321 21.53 -8.79 -8.26
CA ASP A 321 22.71 -8.16 -7.64
C ASP A 321 23.58 -7.32 -8.60
N ASP A 322 23.12 -7.02 -9.83
CA ASP A 322 23.80 -6.05 -10.67
C ASP A 322 23.43 -4.60 -10.28
N ALA A 323 24.11 -3.62 -10.86
CA ALA A 323 23.90 -2.22 -10.51
C ALA A 323 22.50 -1.70 -10.88
N ILE A 324 21.85 -2.28 -11.91
CA ILE A 324 20.48 -1.91 -12.30
C ILE A 324 19.51 -2.52 -11.31
N ASP A 325 19.75 -3.75 -10.86
CA ASP A 325 18.95 -4.43 -9.86
C ASP A 325 18.98 -3.72 -8.51
N ALA A 326 20.16 -3.24 -8.11
CA ALA A 326 20.31 -2.47 -6.87
C ALA A 326 19.43 -1.21 -6.86
N ASP A 327 19.47 -0.41 -7.93
CA ASP A 327 18.63 0.78 -8.08
C ASP A 327 17.14 0.42 -8.20
N ALA A 328 16.81 -0.64 -8.95
CA ALA A 328 15.43 -1.12 -9.10
C ALA A 328 14.86 -1.61 -7.77
N GLN A 329 15.65 -2.30 -6.95
CA GLN A 329 15.24 -2.74 -5.61
C GLN A 329 15.01 -1.56 -4.67
N GLU A 330 15.89 -0.53 -4.69
CA GLU A 330 15.74 0.68 -3.87
C GLU A 330 14.47 1.44 -4.22
N ARG A 331 14.18 1.58 -5.52
CA ARG A 331 12.98 2.24 -6.04
C ARG A 331 11.72 1.42 -5.80
N SER A 332 11.79 0.12 -6.02
CA SER A 332 10.76 -0.92 -5.91
C SER A 332 9.53 -0.73 -6.80
N THR A 333 9.18 0.50 -7.15
CA THR A 333 8.06 0.82 -8.04
C THR A 333 8.35 2.08 -8.86
N SER A 334 7.79 2.17 -10.06
CA SER A 334 7.70 3.44 -10.78
C SER A 334 6.68 4.34 -10.11
N VAL A 335 6.95 5.66 -10.11
CA VAL A 335 6.02 6.67 -9.55
C VAL A 335 5.47 7.51 -10.69
N TYR A 336 4.15 7.53 -10.80
CA TYR A 336 3.44 8.24 -11.88
C TYR A 336 2.83 9.53 -11.33
N PHE A 337 3.35 10.66 -11.77
CA PHE A 337 2.77 11.97 -11.55
C PHE A 337 2.02 12.44 -12.80
N PRO A 338 1.08 13.36 -12.70
CA PRO A 338 0.25 13.79 -13.84
C PRO A 338 1.02 14.20 -15.09
N ARG A 339 2.27 14.68 -14.95
CA ARG A 339 3.10 15.17 -16.07
C ARG A 339 4.46 14.50 -16.15
N ARG A 340 4.83 13.66 -15.19
CA ARG A 340 6.17 13.07 -15.10
C ARG A 340 6.12 11.68 -14.49
N VAL A 341 6.92 10.80 -15.03
CA VAL A 341 7.13 9.45 -14.45
C VAL A 341 8.55 9.40 -13.87
N ILE A 342 8.69 8.88 -12.66
CA ILE A 342 9.96 8.45 -12.11
C ILE A 342 10.03 6.93 -12.26
N PRO A 343 10.70 6.42 -13.29
CA PRO A 343 10.66 5.00 -13.62
C PRO A 343 11.51 4.18 -12.64
N MET A 344 11.10 2.93 -12.39
CA MET A 344 11.90 1.96 -11.63
C MET A 344 13.18 1.59 -12.36
N LEU A 345 13.13 1.50 -13.67
CA LEU A 345 14.26 1.14 -14.55
C LEU A 345 14.66 2.31 -15.44
N PRO A 346 15.94 2.41 -15.86
CA PRO A 346 16.36 3.38 -16.88
C PRO A 346 15.51 3.31 -18.16
N GLU A 347 15.22 4.46 -18.78
CA GLU A 347 14.28 4.56 -19.90
C GLU A 347 14.66 3.73 -21.12
N ASN A 348 15.95 3.52 -21.39
CA ASN A 348 16.38 2.62 -22.46
C ASN A 348 15.98 1.15 -22.22
N LEU A 349 15.68 0.77 -20.97
CA LEU A 349 15.08 -0.51 -20.64
C LEU A 349 13.56 -0.40 -20.61
N SER A 350 13.00 0.50 -19.78
CA SER A 350 11.56 0.57 -19.53
C SER A 350 10.75 0.91 -20.78
N ASN A 351 11.18 1.90 -21.55
CA ASN A 351 10.51 2.33 -22.79
C ASN A 351 11.11 1.71 -24.05
N GLY A 352 12.33 1.14 -23.92
CA GLY A 352 13.15 0.59 -24.99
C GLY A 352 13.04 -0.93 -25.13
N ILE A 353 14.14 -1.63 -24.74
CA ILE A 353 14.30 -3.05 -25.03
C ILE A 353 13.32 -3.96 -24.27
N CYS A 354 12.88 -3.56 -23.07
CA CYS A 354 11.90 -4.33 -22.30
C CYS A 354 10.46 -4.09 -22.78
N SER A 355 10.13 -2.86 -23.21
CA SER A 355 8.79 -2.52 -23.68
C SER A 355 8.39 -3.34 -24.90
N LEU A 356 7.22 -3.98 -24.88
CA LEU A 356 6.68 -4.81 -25.97
C LEU A 356 6.17 -3.96 -27.14
N ASN A 357 7.06 -3.11 -27.66
CA ASN A 357 6.79 -2.22 -28.77
C ASN A 357 6.35 -2.99 -30.03
N PRO A 358 5.47 -2.42 -30.89
CA PRO A 358 5.01 -3.08 -32.11
C PRO A 358 6.11 -3.29 -33.14
N ASP A 359 5.94 -4.32 -33.94
CA ASP A 359 6.75 -4.65 -35.13
C ASP A 359 8.24 -4.95 -34.88
N VAL A 360 8.65 -5.12 -33.61
CA VAL A 360 10.03 -5.48 -33.23
C VAL A 360 10.06 -6.74 -32.36
N GLU A 361 11.16 -7.52 -32.49
CA GLU A 361 11.36 -8.68 -31.61
C GLU A 361 11.58 -8.20 -30.15
N ARG A 362 10.87 -8.83 -29.21
CA ARG A 362 11.00 -8.59 -27.75
C ARG A 362 11.00 -9.91 -27.01
N LEU A 363 11.79 -9.96 -25.95
CA LEU A 363 11.82 -11.11 -25.05
C LEU A 363 10.67 -11.03 -24.06
N CYS A 364 10.00 -12.16 -23.87
CA CYS A 364 8.90 -12.25 -22.92
C CYS A 364 8.94 -13.53 -22.09
N MET A 365 8.29 -13.46 -20.92
CA MET A 365 7.84 -14.60 -20.13
C MET A 365 6.37 -14.82 -20.39
N VAL A 366 6.02 -16.00 -20.82
CA VAL A 366 4.65 -16.33 -21.24
C VAL A 366 3.95 -17.13 -20.18
N CYS A 367 2.73 -16.73 -19.85
CA CYS A 367 1.73 -17.55 -19.21
C CYS A 367 0.72 -18.00 -20.30
N ASP A 368 0.78 -19.28 -20.70
CA ASP A 368 -0.08 -19.89 -21.71
C ASP A 368 -1.09 -20.81 -21.01
N MET A 369 -2.34 -20.45 -21.02
CA MET A 369 -3.38 -21.11 -20.23
C MET A 369 -4.59 -21.52 -21.07
N VAL A 370 -5.26 -22.58 -20.64
CA VAL A 370 -6.54 -23.03 -21.19
C VAL A 370 -7.65 -22.70 -20.19
N VAL A 371 -8.54 -21.83 -20.59
CA VAL A 371 -9.70 -21.39 -19.81
C VAL A 371 -10.95 -22.11 -20.33
N THR A 372 -11.69 -22.73 -19.41
CA THR A 372 -12.94 -23.42 -19.76
C THR A 372 -14.05 -22.40 -20.05
N TYR A 373 -15.11 -22.83 -20.71
CA TYR A 373 -16.31 -22.01 -20.91
C TYR A 373 -17.00 -21.56 -19.60
N ALA A 374 -16.65 -22.20 -18.49
CA ALA A 374 -17.11 -21.80 -17.14
C ALA A 374 -16.16 -20.84 -16.44
N GLY A 375 -15.11 -20.37 -17.11
CA GLY A 375 -14.13 -19.41 -16.58
C GLY A 375 -13.10 -20.01 -15.62
N ASN A 376 -12.96 -21.34 -15.57
CA ASN A 376 -11.92 -21.97 -14.76
C ASN A 376 -10.65 -22.19 -15.59
N ILE A 377 -9.50 -21.91 -15.01
CA ILE A 377 -8.21 -22.27 -15.60
C ILE A 377 -8.03 -23.79 -15.45
N LYS A 378 -8.00 -24.48 -16.58
CA LYS A 378 -7.88 -25.94 -16.63
C LYS A 378 -6.44 -26.40 -16.54
N GLU A 379 -5.55 -25.73 -17.26
CA GLU A 379 -4.13 -25.97 -17.33
C GLU A 379 -3.41 -24.70 -17.74
N TYR A 380 -2.17 -24.57 -17.33
CA TYR A 380 -1.32 -23.45 -17.70
C TYR A 380 0.15 -23.89 -17.72
N ARG A 381 1.00 -23.11 -18.39
CA ARG A 381 2.44 -23.31 -18.39
C ARG A 381 3.15 -21.98 -18.55
N PHE A 382 4.33 -21.89 -17.92
CA PHE A 382 5.24 -20.78 -18.08
C PHE A 382 6.43 -21.19 -18.96
N TYR A 383 6.87 -20.28 -19.83
CA TYR A 383 8.09 -20.47 -20.61
C TYR A 383 8.62 -19.13 -21.14
N PRO A 384 9.95 -18.99 -21.30
CA PRO A 384 10.54 -17.84 -21.97
C PRO A 384 10.29 -17.92 -23.47
N ALA A 385 10.01 -16.77 -24.09
CA ALA A 385 9.76 -16.69 -25.52
C ALA A 385 10.36 -15.42 -26.12
N VAL A 386 10.42 -15.38 -27.44
CA VAL A 386 10.53 -14.18 -28.26
C VAL A 386 9.19 -13.95 -28.94
N MET A 387 8.76 -12.72 -28.99
CA MET A 387 7.53 -12.32 -29.63
C MET A 387 7.71 -11.05 -30.46
N ARG A 388 6.74 -10.78 -31.32
CA ARG A 388 6.56 -9.49 -31.99
C ARG A 388 5.11 -9.05 -31.73
N SER A 389 4.94 -7.83 -31.20
CA SER A 389 3.59 -7.27 -31.09
C SER A 389 3.10 -6.83 -32.47
N HIS A 390 1.93 -7.32 -32.89
CA HIS A 390 1.36 -7.02 -34.20
C HIS A 390 0.61 -5.68 -34.22
N ALA A 391 0.28 -5.13 -33.06
CA ALA A 391 -0.33 -3.83 -32.94
C ALA A 391 -0.16 -3.28 -31.53
N ARG A 392 0.07 -1.95 -31.43
CA ARG A 392 -0.16 -1.16 -30.25
C ARG A 392 -1.56 -0.56 -30.33
N LEU A 393 -2.46 -1.05 -29.51
CA LEU A 393 -3.84 -0.58 -29.42
C LEU A 393 -4.03 0.25 -28.15
N THR A 394 -5.06 1.13 -28.18
CA THR A 394 -5.47 1.85 -26.97
C THR A 394 -6.79 1.34 -26.46
N TYR A 395 -7.05 1.51 -25.15
CA TYR A 395 -8.33 1.13 -24.56
C TYR A 395 -9.52 1.77 -25.28
N ASN A 396 -9.40 3.05 -25.64
CA ASN A 396 -10.46 3.77 -26.32
C ASN A 396 -10.68 3.28 -27.75
N GLN A 397 -9.60 2.94 -28.48
CA GLN A 397 -9.71 2.35 -29.82
C GLN A 397 -10.44 0.99 -29.77
N VAL A 398 -10.01 0.11 -28.87
CA VAL A 398 -10.60 -1.22 -28.71
C VAL A 398 -12.06 -1.10 -28.29
N TRP A 399 -12.37 -0.22 -27.35
CA TRP A 399 -13.74 0.01 -26.92
C TRP A 399 -14.65 0.51 -28.06
N LYS A 400 -14.15 1.47 -28.84
CA LYS A 400 -14.87 1.99 -30.01
C LYS A 400 -15.16 0.90 -31.05
N TRP A 401 -14.20 0.00 -31.29
CA TRP A 401 -14.42 -1.13 -32.21
C TRP A 401 -15.44 -2.13 -31.71
N LEU A 402 -15.45 -2.37 -30.40
CA LEU A 402 -16.40 -3.28 -29.76
C LEU A 402 -17.83 -2.70 -29.69
N SER A 403 -17.95 -1.40 -29.39
CA SER A 403 -19.25 -0.73 -29.24
C SER A 403 -19.90 -0.40 -30.60
N ASP A 404 -19.12 0.10 -31.55
CA ASP A 404 -19.64 0.61 -32.82
C ASP A 404 -19.67 -0.49 -33.89
N GLY A 405 -19.10 -1.65 -33.62
CA GLY A 405 -19.05 -2.80 -34.58
C GLY A 405 -18.19 -2.51 -35.81
N ILE A 406 -17.32 -1.48 -35.75
CA ILE A 406 -16.51 -1.08 -36.90
C ILE A 406 -15.46 -2.15 -37.22
N GLY A 407 -15.31 -2.46 -38.53
CA GLY A 407 -14.29 -3.38 -39.00
C GLY A 407 -12.88 -2.85 -38.70
N ASN A 408 -12.01 -3.73 -38.21
CA ASN A 408 -10.61 -3.43 -37.94
C ASN A 408 -9.73 -4.63 -38.30
N PRO A 409 -8.42 -4.46 -38.55
CA PRO A 409 -7.53 -5.56 -38.94
C PRO A 409 -7.43 -6.69 -37.90
N HIS A 410 -7.67 -6.37 -36.63
CA HIS A 410 -7.54 -7.27 -35.47
C HIS A 410 -8.90 -7.76 -34.96
N LYS A 411 -10.01 -7.59 -35.73
CA LYS A 411 -11.38 -7.88 -35.29
C LYS A 411 -11.54 -9.29 -34.71
N ALA A 412 -11.08 -10.30 -35.41
CA ALA A 412 -11.23 -11.69 -34.98
C ALA A 412 -10.55 -11.95 -33.63
N GLN A 413 -9.37 -11.33 -33.40
CA GLN A 413 -8.60 -11.40 -32.18
C GLN A 413 -9.31 -10.68 -31.03
N ILE A 414 -9.73 -9.45 -31.26
CA ILE A 414 -10.41 -8.62 -30.25
C ILE A 414 -11.76 -9.23 -29.86
N ASP A 415 -12.55 -9.71 -30.83
CA ASP A 415 -13.83 -10.39 -30.57
C ASP A 415 -13.65 -11.66 -29.74
N THR A 416 -12.55 -12.39 -29.95
CA THR A 416 -12.25 -13.60 -29.17
C THR A 416 -11.83 -13.26 -27.74
N LEU A 417 -10.96 -12.28 -27.58
CA LEU A 417 -10.58 -11.74 -26.26
C LEU A 417 -11.82 -11.23 -25.50
N TYR A 418 -12.70 -10.52 -26.17
CA TYR A 418 -13.92 -9.98 -25.54
C TYR A 418 -14.89 -11.09 -25.10
N LYS A 419 -15.07 -12.15 -25.92
CA LYS A 419 -15.89 -13.32 -25.51
C LYS A 419 -15.29 -14.00 -24.29
N LEU A 420 -13.97 -14.17 -24.25
CA LEU A 420 -13.27 -14.72 -23.09
C LEU A 420 -13.41 -13.84 -21.85
N PHE A 421 -13.22 -12.53 -22.01
CA PHE A 421 -13.43 -11.56 -20.95
C PHE A 421 -14.81 -11.68 -20.31
N LYS A 422 -15.88 -11.78 -21.09
CA LYS A 422 -17.25 -11.95 -20.55
C LYS A 422 -17.41 -13.22 -19.72
N ILE A 423 -16.68 -14.28 -20.06
CA ILE A 423 -16.66 -15.52 -19.28
C ILE A 423 -15.92 -15.32 -17.96
N LEU A 424 -14.74 -14.67 -18.00
CA LEU A 424 -13.94 -14.38 -16.81
C LEU A 424 -14.66 -13.41 -15.87
N GLN A 425 -15.30 -12.37 -16.41
CA GLN A 425 -16.10 -11.41 -15.65
C GLN A 425 -17.26 -12.10 -14.90
N LYS A 426 -17.98 -12.97 -15.60
CA LYS A 426 -19.02 -13.79 -14.97
C LYS A 426 -18.46 -14.66 -13.85
N LYS A 427 -17.29 -15.24 -14.05
CA LYS A 427 -16.61 -16.03 -13.01
C LYS A 427 -16.16 -15.18 -11.83
N ARG A 428 -15.66 -13.97 -12.08
CA ARG A 428 -15.31 -12.98 -11.04
C ARG A 428 -16.49 -12.69 -10.12
N LEU A 429 -17.64 -12.36 -10.69
CA LEU A 429 -18.87 -12.12 -9.93
C LEU A 429 -19.30 -13.36 -9.13
N ALA A 430 -19.30 -14.55 -9.75
CA ALA A 430 -19.65 -15.80 -9.09
C ALA A 430 -18.68 -16.19 -7.95
N ARG A 431 -17.41 -15.77 -8.04
CA ARG A 431 -16.41 -15.97 -6.99
C ARG A 431 -16.67 -15.05 -5.78
N GLY A 432 -17.36 -13.93 -5.98
CA GLY A 432 -17.63 -12.94 -4.94
C GLY A 432 -16.54 -11.88 -4.82
N ALA A 433 -15.85 -11.56 -5.91
CA ALA A 433 -14.95 -10.40 -5.91
C ALA A 433 -15.76 -9.13 -5.63
N VAL A 434 -15.24 -8.29 -4.75
CA VAL A 434 -15.89 -7.03 -4.37
C VAL A 434 -15.51 -5.97 -5.40
N GLU A 435 -16.51 -5.38 -6.05
CA GLU A 435 -16.31 -4.27 -6.98
C GLU A 435 -16.70 -2.96 -6.30
N PHE A 436 -15.77 -2.02 -6.26
CA PHE A 436 -16.00 -0.65 -5.83
C PHE A 436 -16.02 0.26 -7.04
N GLU A 437 -17.06 1.06 -7.15
CA GLU A 437 -17.14 2.10 -8.18
C GLU A 437 -16.50 3.37 -7.62
N SER A 438 -15.29 3.70 -8.08
CA SER A 438 -14.64 4.97 -7.81
C SER A 438 -14.52 5.78 -9.09
N VAL A 439 -14.75 7.07 -8.98
CA VAL A 439 -14.51 8.01 -10.09
C VAL A 439 -13.06 8.46 -9.99
N GLU A 440 -12.22 7.95 -10.88
CA GLU A 440 -10.87 8.45 -11.08
C GLU A 440 -10.94 9.70 -11.96
N THR A 441 -10.09 10.68 -11.73
CA THR A 441 -10.03 11.90 -12.53
C THR A 441 -8.69 12.03 -13.24
N GLN A 442 -8.72 12.59 -14.44
CA GLN A 442 -7.54 12.95 -15.22
C GLN A 442 -7.46 14.45 -15.38
N MET A 443 -6.30 15.02 -15.11
CA MET A 443 -6.01 16.43 -15.36
C MET A 443 -5.49 16.60 -16.79
N ILE A 444 -6.10 17.49 -17.53
CA ILE A 444 -5.65 17.93 -18.84
C ILE A 444 -4.92 19.25 -18.65
N PHE A 445 -3.73 19.37 -19.24
CA PHE A 445 -2.87 20.53 -19.09
C PHE A 445 -2.79 21.32 -20.39
N ASP A 446 -2.68 22.62 -20.28
CA ASP A 446 -2.37 23.52 -21.38
C ASP A 446 -0.87 23.47 -21.74
N ASP A 447 -0.47 24.20 -22.79
CA ASP A 447 0.93 24.29 -23.27
C ASP A 447 1.87 24.92 -22.21
N ASN A 448 1.35 25.65 -21.24
CA ASN A 448 2.09 26.27 -20.14
C ASN A 448 2.22 25.34 -18.92
N GLY A 449 1.62 24.13 -18.99
CA GLY A 449 1.59 23.17 -17.91
C GLY A 449 0.63 23.52 -16.77
N LYS A 450 -0.34 24.40 -16.99
CA LYS A 450 -1.46 24.66 -16.08
C LYS A 450 -2.61 23.70 -16.37
N ILE A 451 -3.40 23.37 -15.35
CA ILE A 451 -4.61 22.56 -15.55
C ILE A 451 -5.61 23.38 -16.37
N GLU A 452 -5.91 22.89 -17.57
CA GLU A 452 -7.00 23.40 -18.40
C GLU A 452 -8.34 22.84 -17.93
N LYS A 453 -8.38 21.53 -17.70
CA LYS A 453 -9.61 20.80 -17.38
C LYS A 453 -9.33 19.55 -16.54
N ILE A 454 -10.26 19.23 -15.65
CA ILE A 454 -10.29 17.96 -14.92
C ILE A 454 -11.49 17.17 -15.43
N VAL A 455 -11.25 15.93 -15.88
CA VAL A 455 -12.30 15.09 -16.47
C VAL A 455 -12.32 13.73 -15.78
N PRO A 456 -13.49 13.09 -15.63
CA PRO A 456 -13.55 11.73 -15.09
C PRO A 456 -12.95 10.73 -16.10
N VAL A 457 -12.20 9.77 -15.60
CA VAL A 457 -11.71 8.64 -16.40
C VAL A 457 -12.83 7.61 -16.51
N VAL A 458 -13.30 7.39 -17.71
CA VAL A 458 -14.34 6.38 -17.97
C VAL A 458 -13.67 5.03 -18.19
N ARG A 459 -13.76 4.14 -17.20
CA ARG A 459 -13.30 2.74 -17.33
C ARG A 459 -14.32 1.96 -18.17
N ASN A 460 -13.94 1.62 -19.41
CA ASN A 460 -14.73 0.83 -20.33
C ASN A 460 -14.36 -0.69 -20.28
N ASP A 461 -15.09 -1.53 -21.02
CA ASP A 461 -14.85 -2.97 -21.02
C ASP A 461 -13.47 -3.37 -21.57
N ALA A 462 -12.79 -2.53 -22.35
CA ALA A 462 -11.43 -2.83 -22.82
C ALA A 462 -10.40 -2.77 -21.65
N HIS A 463 -10.57 -1.87 -20.70
CA HIS A 463 -9.76 -1.85 -19.47
C HIS A 463 -10.00 -3.11 -18.64
N LYS A 464 -11.27 -3.47 -18.44
CA LYS A 464 -11.65 -4.67 -17.67
C LYS A 464 -11.20 -5.96 -18.35
N LEU A 465 -11.16 -6.00 -19.70
CA LEU A 465 -10.66 -7.13 -20.47
C LEU A 465 -9.18 -7.40 -20.15
N ILE A 466 -8.33 -6.40 -20.22
CA ILE A 466 -6.91 -6.54 -19.90
C ILE A 466 -6.73 -6.89 -18.43
N GLU A 467 -7.46 -6.24 -17.53
CA GLU A 467 -7.45 -6.55 -16.09
C GLU A 467 -7.72 -8.05 -15.85
N GLU A 468 -8.77 -8.64 -16.46
CA GLU A 468 -9.07 -10.05 -16.27
C GLU A 468 -7.99 -10.98 -16.84
N CYS A 469 -7.35 -10.62 -17.97
CA CYS A 469 -6.21 -11.36 -18.50
C CYS A 469 -5.02 -11.33 -17.54
N MET A 470 -4.74 -10.18 -16.96
CA MET A 470 -3.65 -10.00 -16.00
C MET A 470 -3.93 -10.73 -14.68
N LEU A 471 -5.16 -10.65 -14.17
CA LEU A 471 -5.59 -11.39 -12.98
C LEU A 471 -5.41 -12.90 -13.17
N ALA A 472 -5.81 -13.44 -14.34
CA ALA A 472 -5.64 -14.86 -14.65
C ALA A 472 -4.17 -15.28 -14.64
N ALA A 473 -3.28 -14.48 -15.25
CA ALA A 473 -1.84 -14.76 -15.26
C ALA A 473 -1.20 -14.66 -13.85
N ASN A 474 -1.60 -13.66 -13.05
CA ASN A 474 -1.12 -13.47 -11.68
C ASN A 474 -1.51 -14.64 -10.76
N VAL A 475 -2.74 -15.16 -10.90
CA VAL A 475 -3.20 -16.35 -10.17
C VAL A 475 -2.41 -17.59 -10.57
N CYS A 476 -2.17 -17.78 -11.88
CA CYS A 476 -1.33 -18.88 -12.36
C CYS A 476 0.10 -18.79 -11.82
N ALA A 477 0.67 -17.59 -11.69
CA ALA A 477 2.00 -17.39 -11.16
C ALA A 477 2.07 -17.77 -9.67
N ALA A 478 1.09 -17.36 -8.87
CA ALA A 478 1.00 -17.73 -7.46
C ALA A 478 0.86 -19.25 -7.29
N ASP A 479 -0.08 -19.86 -8.00
CA ASP A 479 -0.32 -21.31 -7.97
C ASP A 479 0.92 -22.13 -8.42
N PHE A 480 1.63 -21.65 -9.47
CA PHE A 480 2.86 -22.27 -9.93
C PHE A 480 3.96 -22.30 -8.88
N LEU A 481 4.17 -21.18 -8.20
CA LEU A 481 5.19 -21.06 -7.15
C LEU A 481 4.84 -21.90 -5.92
N LEU A 482 3.58 -21.92 -5.50
CA LEU A 482 3.10 -22.75 -4.39
C LEU A 482 3.23 -24.25 -4.70
N LYS A 483 2.82 -24.68 -5.88
CA LYS A 483 2.96 -26.10 -6.31
C LYS A 483 4.41 -26.59 -6.34
N ASN A 484 5.33 -25.69 -6.66
CA ASN A 484 6.76 -25.99 -6.70
C ASN A 484 7.46 -25.66 -5.38
N LYS A 485 6.73 -25.26 -4.33
CA LYS A 485 7.25 -24.93 -2.99
C LYS A 485 8.40 -23.91 -3.03
N HIS A 486 8.32 -22.97 -3.95
CA HIS A 486 9.31 -21.89 -4.08
C HIS A 486 8.82 -20.66 -3.33
N THR A 487 9.64 -20.13 -2.42
CA THR A 487 9.33 -18.87 -1.73
C THR A 487 9.35 -17.70 -2.70
N ALA A 488 8.36 -16.84 -2.62
CA ALA A 488 8.23 -15.63 -3.42
C ALA A 488 7.41 -14.58 -2.67
N LEU A 489 7.29 -13.37 -3.21
CA LEU A 489 6.38 -12.37 -2.66
C LEU A 489 4.97 -12.59 -3.22
N PHE A 490 4.04 -12.85 -2.32
CA PHE A 490 2.61 -12.86 -2.62
C PHE A 490 2.01 -11.49 -2.32
N ARG A 491 0.93 -11.16 -3.02
CA ARG A 491 0.14 -9.95 -2.77
C ARG A 491 -1.04 -10.32 -1.89
N ASN A 492 -0.86 -10.17 -0.59
CA ASN A 492 -1.88 -10.48 0.40
C ASN A 492 -2.80 -9.29 0.63
N HIS A 493 -4.09 -9.57 0.74
CA HIS A 493 -5.10 -8.61 1.13
C HIS A 493 -6.06 -9.30 2.10
N LEU A 494 -5.94 -8.98 3.37
CA LEU A 494 -6.76 -9.60 4.41
C LEU A 494 -8.14 -8.96 4.52
N GLY A 495 -9.09 -9.70 5.04
CA GLY A 495 -10.40 -9.20 5.42
C GLY A 495 -10.33 -8.21 6.60
N PRO A 496 -11.48 -7.83 7.17
CA PRO A 496 -11.52 -6.91 8.30
C PRO A 496 -10.88 -7.50 9.55
N THR A 497 -10.27 -6.63 10.38
CA THR A 497 -9.95 -7.01 11.77
C THR A 497 -11.23 -7.11 12.59
N PRO A 498 -11.23 -7.84 13.73
CA PRO A 498 -12.42 -7.94 14.60
C PRO A 498 -13.00 -6.59 14.99
N GLU A 499 -12.17 -5.59 15.29
CA GLU A 499 -12.58 -4.24 15.69
C GLU A 499 -13.26 -3.51 14.52
N LYS A 500 -12.64 -3.56 13.33
CA LYS A 500 -13.20 -2.96 12.13
C LYS A 500 -14.51 -3.63 11.70
N LEU A 501 -14.61 -4.95 11.88
CA LEU A 501 -15.82 -5.71 11.60
C LEU A 501 -16.94 -5.33 12.55
N ALA A 502 -16.66 -5.19 13.83
CA ALA A 502 -17.64 -4.76 14.83
C ALA A 502 -18.18 -3.36 14.51
N THR A 503 -17.27 -2.42 14.21
CA THR A 503 -17.64 -1.05 13.79
C THR A 503 -18.50 -1.04 12.53
N LEU A 504 -18.10 -1.80 11.50
CA LEU A 504 -18.90 -1.89 10.27
C LEU A 504 -20.31 -2.43 10.54
N ARG A 505 -20.45 -3.48 11.36
CA ARG A 505 -21.76 -4.06 11.69
C ARG A 505 -22.65 -3.12 12.47
N GLU A 506 -22.09 -2.40 13.42
CA GLU A 506 -22.84 -1.37 14.17
C GLU A 506 -23.40 -0.31 13.22
N GLN A 507 -22.56 0.22 12.33
CA GLN A 507 -22.95 1.22 11.33
C GLN A 507 -24.00 0.68 10.35
N LEU A 508 -23.83 -0.54 9.83
CA LEU A 508 -24.80 -1.18 8.94
C LEU A 508 -26.15 -1.40 9.64
N GLY A 509 -26.14 -1.81 10.93
CA GLY A 509 -27.34 -2.02 11.73
C GLY A 509 -28.19 -0.76 11.84
N LEU A 510 -27.58 0.41 11.98
CA LEU A 510 -28.26 1.71 12.02
C LEU A 510 -28.92 2.08 10.68
N LEU A 511 -28.39 1.56 9.57
CA LEU A 511 -28.90 1.77 8.22
C LEU A 511 -29.84 0.64 7.75
N GLY A 512 -30.21 -0.28 8.67
CA GLY A 512 -31.08 -1.40 8.41
C GLY A 512 -30.49 -2.49 7.54
N LEU A 513 -29.16 -2.61 7.50
CA LEU A 513 -28.41 -3.58 6.73
C LEU A 513 -27.67 -4.57 7.64
N GLN A 514 -27.38 -5.74 7.11
CA GLN A 514 -26.64 -6.78 7.84
C GLN A 514 -25.57 -7.41 6.94
N LEU A 515 -24.37 -7.55 7.48
CA LEU A 515 -23.30 -8.33 6.87
C LEU A 515 -23.36 -9.77 7.38
N GLY A 516 -23.48 -10.70 6.46
CA GLY A 516 -23.44 -12.15 6.74
C GLY A 516 -22.06 -12.64 7.19
N GLY A 517 -21.90 -13.98 7.28
CA GLY A 517 -20.60 -14.63 7.49
C GLY A 517 -20.11 -14.72 8.94
N GLY A 518 -20.93 -14.36 9.96
CA GLY A 518 -20.51 -14.47 11.37
C GLY A 518 -19.18 -13.72 11.64
N ASP A 519 -18.36 -14.21 12.54
CA ASP A 519 -17.10 -13.53 12.94
C ASP A 519 -16.01 -13.51 11.86
N ASN A 520 -16.19 -14.29 10.79
CA ASN A 520 -15.24 -14.35 9.66
C ASN A 520 -15.99 -14.21 8.33
N PRO A 521 -16.48 -13.02 7.96
CA PRO A 521 -17.17 -12.81 6.72
C PRO A 521 -16.25 -13.08 5.52
N SER A 522 -16.77 -13.81 4.55
CA SER A 522 -16.06 -14.12 3.30
C SER A 522 -16.22 -12.97 2.28
N PRO A 523 -15.40 -12.95 1.20
CA PRO A 523 -15.60 -12.02 0.10
C PRO A 523 -17.02 -12.09 -0.50
N LYS A 524 -17.65 -13.27 -0.52
CA LYS A 524 -19.05 -13.44 -0.99
C LYS A 524 -20.05 -12.72 -0.13
N ASP A 525 -19.83 -12.69 1.19
CA ASP A 525 -20.71 -11.96 2.12
C ASP A 525 -20.64 -10.46 1.85
N TYR A 526 -19.42 -9.96 1.56
CA TYR A 526 -19.21 -8.57 1.16
C TYR A 526 -19.82 -8.25 -0.21
N ALA A 527 -19.68 -9.13 -1.18
CA ALA A 527 -20.33 -8.98 -2.49
C ALA A 527 -21.85 -8.99 -2.38
N ALA A 528 -22.41 -9.87 -1.54
CA ALA A 528 -23.86 -9.92 -1.28
C ALA A 528 -24.36 -8.65 -0.55
N LEU A 529 -23.53 -8.05 0.32
CA LEU A 529 -23.82 -6.77 0.95
C LEU A 529 -23.79 -5.64 -0.09
N ALA A 530 -22.78 -5.60 -0.99
CA ALA A 530 -22.67 -4.61 -2.06
C ALA A 530 -23.88 -4.63 -3.02
N GLU A 531 -24.45 -5.80 -3.30
CA GLU A 531 -25.69 -5.91 -4.11
C GLU A 531 -26.88 -5.20 -3.44
N GLN A 532 -26.95 -5.16 -2.10
CA GLN A 532 -28.02 -4.46 -1.36
C GLN A 532 -27.90 -2.93 -1.47
N PHE A 533 -26.75 -2.40 -1.90
CA PHE A 533 -26.54 -0.97 -2.05
C PHE A 533 -27.09 -0.42 -3.36
N LYS A 534 -27.28 -1.26 -4.35
CA LYS A 534 -27.71 -0.86 -5.70
C LYS A 534 -29.03 -0.09 -5.66
N GLY A 535 -29.01 1.13 -6.16
CA GLY A 535 -30.17 2.01 -6.18
C GLY A 535 -30.50 2.72 -4.88
N ARG A 536 -29.71 2.56 -3.82
CA ARG A 536 -29.86 3.34 -2.58
C ARG A 536 -29.21 4.72 -2.75
N LEU A 537 -29.77 5.72 -2.09
CA LEU A 537 -29.20 7.09 -2.08
C LEU A 537 -27.87 7.18 -1.32
N ASP A 538 -27.67 6.27 -0.35
CA ASP A 538 -26.50 6.17 0.51
C ASP A 538 -25.47 5.12 0.04
N ALA A 539 -25.57 4.65 -1.21
CA ALA A 539 -24.71 3.60 -1.76
C ALA A 539 -23.22 3.94 -1.66
N GLU A 540 -22.84 5.19 -1.92
CA GLU A 540 -21.43 5.63 -1.82
C GLU A 540 -20.91 5.60 -0.39
N LEU A 541 -21.72 6.03 0.58
CA LEU A 541 -21.40 5.93 2.00
C LEU A 541 -21.09 4.46 2.37
N LEU A 542 -21.98 3.56 1.97
CA LEU A 542 -21.86 2.13 2.26
C LEU A 542 -20.61 1.51 1.62
N GLN A 543 -20.26 1.91 0.39
CA GLN A 543 -19.02 1.48 -0.26
C GLN A 543 -17.78 1.96 0.50
N VAL A 544 -17.76 3.23 0.94
CA VAL A 544 -16.66 3.78 1.74
C VAL A 544 -16.53 3.06 3.08
N MET A 545 -17.65 2.77 3.77
CA MET A 545 -17.63 2.01 5.02
C MET A 545 -17.06 0.60 4.82
N MET A 546 -17.49 -0.09 3.76
CA MET A 546 -16.95 -1.40 3.40
C MET A 546 -15.45 -1.34 3.11
N LEU A 547 -15.01 -0.37 2.31
CA LEU A 547 -13.60 -0.20 1.95
C LEU A 547 -12.73 0.07 3.18
N ARG A 548 -13.17 0.95 4.09
CA ARG A 548 -12.46 1.27 5.34
C ARG A 548 -12.38 0.09 6.31
N SER A 549 -13.32 -0.85 6.25
CA SER A 549 -13.29 -2.04 7.09
C SER A 549 -12.19 -3.03 6.69
N MET A 550 -11.77 -3.04 5.43
CA MET A 550 -10.74 -3.95 4.94
C MET A 550 -9.34 -3.52 5.37
N GLN A 551 -8.41 -4.45 5.33
CA GLN A 551 -7.00 -4.15 5.54
C GLN A 551 -6.35 -3.69 4.23
N GLN A 552 -5.20 -3.08 4.33
CA GLN A 552 -4.41 -2.69 3.15
C GLN A 552 -3.66 -3.90 2.59
N ALA A 553 -3.58 -4.00 1.26
CA ALA A 553 -2.81 -5.06 0.63
C ALA A 553 -1.30 -4.85 0.82
N VAL A 554 -0.57 -5.95 1.05
CA VAL A 554 0.87 -5.95 1.34
C VAL A 554 1.59 -7.06 0.56
N TYR A 555 2.91 -6.95 0.43
CA TYR A 555 3.76 -8.02 -0.11
C TYR A 555 4.40 -8.81 1.01
N GLU A 556 4.20 -10.13 1.01
CA GLU A 556 4.73 -11.04 2.02
C GLU A 556 5.15 -12.37 1.42
N PRO A 557 6.10 -13.09 2.07
CA PRO A 557 6.53 -14.41 1.59
C PRO A 557 5.54 -15.54 1.89
N HIS A 558 4.59 -15.32 2.78
CA HIS A 558 3.52 -16.26 3.10
C HIS A 558 2.28 -15.90 2.28
N CYS A 559 1.57 -16.91 1.79
CA CYS A 559 0.38 -16.72 1.00
C CYS A 559 -0.85 -16.74 1.91
N GLU A 560 -1.49 -15.59 2.09
CA GLU A 560 -2.73 -15.41 2.87
C GLU A 560 -3.95 -15.16 1.95
N GLY A 561 -3.74 -15.11 0.64
CA GLY A 561 -4.78 -14.82 -0.34
C GLY A 561 -5.10 -13.35 -0.53
N HIS A 562 -6.11 -13.08 -1.34
CA HIS A 562 -6.52 -11.71 -1.66
C HIS A 562 -8.04 -11.54 -1.50
N PHE A 563 -8.46 -11.03 -0.36
CA PHE A 563 -9.87 -10.90 0.03
C PHE A 563 -10.70 -10.14 -1.01
N GLY A 564 -10.31 -8.93 -1.38
CA GLY A 564 -11.09 -8.10 -2.31
C GLY A 564 -11.27 -8.73 -3.69
N LEU A 565 -10.29 -9.51 -4.17
CA LEU A 565 -10.37 -10.26 -5.44
C LEU A 565 -10.96 -11.66 -5.27
N ALA A 566 -11.18 -12.12 -4.05
CA ALA A 566 -11.64 -13.45 -3.70
C ALA A 566 -10.77 -14.59 -4.30
N TYR A 567 -9.44 -14.44 -4.20
CA TYR A 567 -8.47 -15.46 -4.58
C TYR A 567 -7.76 -16.03 -3.35
N GLU A 568 -7.58 -17.35 -3.33
CA GLU A 568 -6.84 -18.06 -2.27
C GLU A 568 -5.33 -17.84 -2.38
N ALA A 569 -4.82 -17.55 -3.57
CA ALA A 569 -3.42 -17.22 -3.82
C ALA A 569 -3.31 -16.18 -4.92
N TYR A 570 -2.49 -15.19 -4.69
CA TYR A 570 -2.30 -14.11 -5.64
C TYR A 570 -0.88 -13.57 -5.57
N ALA A 571 -0.22 -13.40 -6.71
CA ALA A 571 1.11 -12.81 -6.82
C ALA A 571 1.16 -11.90 -8.04
N HIS A 572 1.87 -10.80 -7.94
CA HIS A 572 2.08 -9.92 -9.07
C HIS A 572 3.16 -10.49 -10.01
N PHE A 573 2.81 -10.66 -11.28
CA PHE A 573 3.67 -11.20 -12.33
C PHE A 573 3.69 -10.31 -13.58
N THR A 574 2.65 -9.50 -13.78
CA THR A 574 2.32 -8.91 -15.08
C THR A 574 2.93 -7.55 -15.35
N SER A 575 3.70 -6.95 -14.41
CA SER A 575 4.27 -5.62 -14.61
C SER A 575 5.71 -5.47 -14.07
N PRO A 576 6.68 -6.27 -14.58
CA PRO A 576 8.06 -6.26 -14.10
C PRO A 576 8.86 -5.01 -14.52
N ILE A 577 8.40 -4.22 -15.48
CA ILE A 577 9.05 -2.94 -15.85
C ILE A 577 8.88 -1.92 -14.73
N ARG A 578 7.72 -1.94 -14.05
CA ARG A 578 7.34 -0.92 -13.08
C ARG A 578 7.15 -1.40 -11.65
N ARG A 579 7.21 -2.72 -11.37
CA ARG A 579 7.11 -3.28 -10.02
C ARG A 579 8.20 -4.32 -9.77
N TYR A 580 8.99 -4.11 -8.74
CA TYR A 580 10.07 -5.02 -8.35
C TYR A 580 9.58 -6.40 -7.85
N PRO A 581 8.48 -6.54 -7.13
CA PRO A 581 7.92 -7.85 -6.80
C PRO A 581 7.66 -8.72 -8.03
N ASP A 582 7.13 -8.18 -9.12
CA ASP A 582 6.91 -8.90 -10.39
C ASP A 582 8.23 -9.41 -10.97
N LEU A 583 9.28 -8.58 -10.95
CA LEU A 583 10.62 -8.98 -11.40
C LEU A 583 11.16 -10.15 -10.58
N THR A 584 10.94 -10.16 -9.26
CA THR A 584 11.36 -11.28 -8.39
C THR A 584 10.56 -12.54 -8.65
N VAL A 585 9.25 -12.43 -8.94
CA VAL A 585 8.38 -13.54 -9.34
C VAL A 585 8.85 -14.13 -10.66
N HIS A 586 9.22 -13.32 -11.67
CA HIS A 586 9.83 -13.79 -12.91
C HIS A 586 11.11 -14.59 -12.67
N ARG A 587 11.99 -14.12 -11.81
CA ARG A 587 13.22 -14.83 -11.42
C ARG A 587 12.93 -16.15 -10.73
N ALA A 588 11.96 -16.17 -9.83
CA ALA A 588 11.52 -17.38 -9.13
C ALA A 588 10.94 -18.41 -10.12
N ILE A 589 10.06 -18.00 -11.04
CA ILE A 589 9.51 -18.88 -12.07
C ILE A 589 10.62 -19.45 -12.96
N LYS A 590 11.56 -18.60 -13.42
CA LYS A 590 12.71 -19.06 -14.22
C LYS A 590 13.60 -20.04 -13.46
N ALA A 591 13.82 -19.83 -12.18
CA ALA A 591 14.59 -20.74 -11.35
C ALA A 591 13.91 -22.11 -11.28
N VAL A 592 12.61 -22.16 -11.01
CA VAL A 592 11.83 -23.41 -11.00
C VAL A 592 11.89 -24.12 -12.36
N LEU A 593 11.70 -23.40 -13.46
CA LEU A 593 11.80 -23.97 -14.83
C LEU A 593 13.17 -24.60 -15.10
N ASN A 594 14.22 -24.06 -14.51
CA ASN A 594 15.61 -24.54 -14.61
C ASN A 594 15.98 -25.50 -13.47
N ARG A 595 15.02 -25.94 -12.62
CA ARG A 595 15.24 -26.80 -11.46
C ARG A 595 16.26 -26.22 -10.46
N LYS A 596 16.22 -24.91 -10.27
CA LYS A 596 17.02 -24.14 -9.32
C LYS A 596 16.12 -23.40 -8.36
N THR A 597 16.72 -22.84 -7.31
CA THR A 597 16.05 -21.93 -6.37
C THR A 597 16.63 -20.54 -6.56
N TYR A 598 15.76 -19.54 -6.57
CA TYR A 598 16.13 -18.12 -6.53
C TYR A 598 16.00 -17.62 -5.09
N THR A 599 17.03 -16.97 -4.60
CA THR A 599 17.04 -16.29 -3.31
C THR A 599 17.55 -14.87 -3.53
N PRO A 600 16.81 -13.84 -3.13
CA PRO A 600 17.26 -12.46 -3.21
C PRO A 600 18.36 -12.18 -2.18
N ASN A 601 19.09 -11.09 -2.35
CA ASN A 601 20.16 -10.65 -1.44
C ASN A 601 19.63 -10.18 -0.05
N LYS A 602 18.38 -9.74 0.01
CA LYS A 602 17.65 -9.47 1.27
C LYS A 602 16.76 -10.66 1.60
N SER A 603 16.44 -10.85 2.87
CA SER A 603 15.40 -11.84 3.23
C SER A 603 14.08 -11.48 2.54
N TRP A 604 13.29 -12.48 2.17
CA TRP A 604 11.98 -12.28 1.55
C TRP A 604 11.06 -11.39 2.39
N GLN A 605 11.12 -11.54 3.72
CA GLN A 605 10.36 -10.69 4.65
C GLN A 605 10.78 -9.21 4.56
N ALA A 606 12.09 -8.95 4.62
CA ALA A 606 12.61 -7.58 4.51
C ALA A 606 12.29 -6.96 3.14
N LEU A 607 12.33 -7.77 2.08
CA LEU A 607 11.97 -7.33 0.74
C LEU A 607 10.48 -7.00 0.62
N GLY A 608 9.60 -7.82 1.22
CA GLY A 608 8.15 -7.58 1.26
C GLY A 608 7.80 -6.27 1.99
N VAL A 609 8.39 -6.05 3.16
CA VAL A 609 8.24 -4.81 3.92
C VAL A 609 8.71 -3.60 3.11
N HIS A 610 9.89 -3.71 2.48
CA HIS A 610 10.46 -2.62 1.69
C HIS A 610 9.60 -2.28 0.46
N THR A 611 9.15 -3.29 -0.30
CA THR A 611 8.33 -3.06 -1.50
C THR A 611 6.96 -2.50 -1.15
N SER A 612 6.33 -2.96 -0.06
CA SER A 612 5.07 -2.40 0.44
C SER A 612 5.22 -0.96 0.93
N PHE A 613 6.35 -0.64 1.58
CA PHE A 613 6.67 0.73 1.98
C PHE A 613 6.85 1.64 0.76
N CYS A 614 7.61 1.21 -0.26
CA CYS A 614 7.84 2.01 -1.46
C CYS A 614 6.57 2.26 -2.26
N GLU A 615 5.65 1.30 -2.31
CA GLU A 615 4.33 1.46 -2.92
C GLU A 615 3.54 2.57 -2.21
N ARG A 616 3.38 2.49 -0.88
CA ARG A 616 2.67 3.53 -0.11
C ARG A 616 3.31 4.90 -0.25
N ARG A 617 4.65 4.96 -0.22
CA ARG A 617 5.40 6.19 -0.42
C ARG A 617 5.13 6.82 -1.79
N ALA A 618 5.01 6.00 -2.84
CA ALA A 618 4.67 6.46 -4.18
C ALA A 618 3.24 7.01 -4.24
N ASP A 619 2.28 6.31 -3.62
CA ASP A 619 0.89 6.75 -3.54
C ASP A 619 0.74 8.06 -2.75
N ASP A 620 1.45 8.21 -1.63
CA ASP A 620 1.44 9.43 -0.82
C ASP A 620 2.00 10.61 -1.61
N ALA A 621 3.11 10.41 -2.32
CA ALA A 621 3.70 11.44 -3.17
C ALA A 621 2.77 11.84 -4.33
N GLY A 622 2.09 10.87 -4.95
CA GLY A 622 1.10 11.12 -6.00
C GLY A 622 -0.07 11.97 -5.48
N ARG A 623 -0.62 11.60 -4.31
CA ARG A 623 -1.69 12.36 -3.67
C ARG A 623 -1.30 13.79 -3.31
N ASP A 624 -0.08 14.00 -2.81
CA ASP A 624 0.40 15.34 -2.51
C ASP A 624 0.45 16.23 -3.76
N VAL A 625 0.99 15.70 -4.87
CA VAL A 625 1.04 16.42 -6.15
C VAL A 625 -0.35 16.71 -6.69
N GLU A 626 -1.26 15.72 -6.65
CA GLU A 626 -2.64 15.94 -7.10
C GLU A 626 -3.37 16.97 -6.24
N ASN A 627 -3.22 16.93 -4.92
CA ASN A 627 -3.83 17.90 -4.01
C ASN A 627 -3.28 19.31 -4.25
N TRP A 628 -1.97 19.43 -4.44
CA TRP A 628 -1.36 20.72 -4.77
C TRP A 628 -1.91 21.28 -6.09
N LEU A 629 -1.94 20.46 -7.15
CA LEU A 629 -2.45 20.85 -8.46
C LEU A 629 -3.93 21.23 -8.41
N LYS A 630 -4.77 20.47 -7.70
CA LYS A 630 -6.20 20.77 -7.50
C LYS A 630 -6.38 22.10 -6.75
N THR A 631 -5.59 22.32 -5.71
CA THR A 631 -5.62 23.57 -4.92
C THR A 631 -5.17 24.76 -5.75
N TYR A 632 -4.10 24.59 -6.55
CA TYR A 632 -3.63 25.63 -7.47
C TYR A 632 -4.69 26.00 -8.50
N TYR A 633 -5.36 25.01 -9.09
CA TYR A 633 -6.47 25.23 -10.03
C TYR A 633 -7.65 25.97 -9.39
N MET A 634 -7.97 25.68 -8.13
CA MET A 634 -9.07 26.32 -7.40
C MET A 634 -8.76 27.73 -6.93
N ARG A 635 -7.50 28.13 -6.88
CA ARG A 635 -7.11 29.50 -6.49
C ARG A 635 -7.75 30.56 -7.40
N ASP A 636 -7.77 30.30 -8.70
CA ASP A 636 -8.32 31.20 -9.69
C ASP A 636 -9.87 31.19 -9.70
N LYS A 637 -10.49 30.28 -8.96
CA LYS A 637 -11.96 30.09 -8.86
C LYS A 637 -12.52 30.53 -7.50
N VAL A 638 -11.75 31.25 -6.70
CA VAL A 638 -12.23 31.79 -5.43
C VAL A 638 -13.37 32.77 -5.69
N GLY A 639 -14.51 32.60 -5.01
CA GLY A 639 -15.74 33.37 -5.18
C GLY A 639 -16.75 32.74 -6.13
N GLU A 640 -16.36 31.80 -6.98
CA GLU A 640 -17.29 31.08 -7.88
C GLU A 640 -18.18 30.10 -7.09
N ILE A 641 -19.34 29.79 -7.65
CA ILE A 641 -20.36 28.92 -7.07
C ILE A 641 -20.42 27.64 -7.88
N PHE A 642 -20.47 26.49 -7.16
CA PHE A 642 -20.56 25.17 -7.75
C PHE A 642 -21.65 24.35 -7.07
N GLU A 643 -22.28 23.48 -7.84
CA GLU A 643 -23.06 22.37 -7.32
C GLU A 643 -22.12 21.21 -6.96
N GLY A 644 -22.47 20.50 -5.91
CA GLY A 644 -21.68 19.36 -5.48
C GLY A 644 -22.44 18.40 -4.59
N LYS A 645 -21.75 17.35 -4.19
CA LYS A 645 -22.25 16.26 -3.38
C LYS A 645 -21.39 16.09 -2.15
N ILE A 646 -22.02 15.87 -0.99
CA ILE A 646 -21.28 15.58 0.24
C ILE A 646 -20.60 14.21 0.10
N SER A 647 -19.28 14.21 0.01
CA SER A 647 -18.43 13.02 -0.15
C SER A 647 -17.87 12.51 1.18
N GLY A 648 -17.92 13.33 2.24
CA GLY A 648 -17.42 12.96 3.54
C GLY A 648 -18.00 13.81 4.65
N VAL A 649 -18.10 13.21 5.85
CA VAL A 649 -18.56 13.89 7.05
C VAL A 649 -17.60 13.62 8.19
N ALA A 650 -17.17 14.67 8.86
CA ALA A 650 -16.25 14.62 10.00
C ALA A 650 -16.76 15.50 11.15
N ASN A 651 -16.19 15.35 12.33
CA ASN A 651 -16.59 16.15 13.50
C ASN A 651 -16.34 17.66 13.34
N PHE A 652 -15.48 18.06 12.41
CA PHE A 652 -15.12 19.45 12.12
C PHE A 652 -15.81 20.03 10.87
N GLY A 653 -16.61 19.24 10.12
CA GLY A 653 -17.31 19.71 8.95
C GLY A 653 -17.67 18.64 7.93
N ILE A 654 -18.10 19.07 6.76
CA ILE A 654 -18.46 18.22 5.63
C ILE A 654 -17.50 18.45 4.46
N PHE A 655 -17.11 17.37 3.80
CA PHE A 655 -16.40 17.42 2.53
C PHE A 655 -17.40 17.39 1.39
N VAL A 656 -17.21 18.26 0.40
CA VAL A 656 -18.07 18.35 -0.77
C VAL A 656 -17.23 18.15 -2.01
N THR A 657 -17.62 17.19 -2.84
CA THR A 657 -17.03 16.99 -4.19
C THR A 657 -17.86 17.77 -5.21
N LEU A 658 -17.21 18.64 -5.96
CA LEU A 658 -17.85 19.46 -7.00
C LEU A 658 -18.18 18.59 -8.23
N ASP A 659 -19.40 18.75 -8.80
CA ASP A 659 -19.88 17.87 -9.87
C ASP A 659 -19.09 17.99 -11.18
N ASP A 660 -18.77 19.22 -11.59
CA ASP A 660 -18.17 19.48 -12.90
C ASP A 660 -16.67 19.20 -12.96
N ILE A 661 -15.97 19.36 -11.83
CA ILE A 661 -14.52 19.33 -11.76
C ILE A 661 -13.98 18.28 -10.80
N HIS A 662 -14.84 17.57 -10.09
CA HIS A 662 -14.49 16.45 -9.19
C HIS A 662 -13.38 16.79 -8.18
N ILE A 663 -13.43 18.01 -7.63
CA ILE A 663 -12.51 18.48 -6.59
C ILE A 663 -13.25 18.51 -5.27
N ASP A 664 -12.57 18.00 -4.22
CA ASP A 664 -13.08 18.01 -2.86
C ASP A 664 -12.66 19.29 -2.13
N GLY A 665 -13.57 19.83 -1.33
CA GLY A 665 -13.28 20.92 -0.41
C GLY A 665 -14.06 20.76 0.88
N LEU A 666 -13.65 21.48 1.92
CA LEU A 666 -14.21 21.43 3.26
C LEU A 666 -15.19 22.61 3.48
N VAL A 667 -16.39 22.30 3.92
CA VAL A 667 -17.25 23.27 4.62
C VAL A 667 -17.08 23.03 6.11
N HIS A 668 -16.47 23.98 6.82
CA HIS A 668 -16.25 23.85 8.25
C HIS A 668 -17.60 23.84 9.00
N ILE A 669 -17.65 23.17 10.14
CA ILE A 669 -18.88 23.00 10.93
C ILE A 669 -19.49 24.34 11.35
N SER A 670 -18.67 25.40 11.55
CA SER A 670 -19.14 26.77 11.83
C SER A 670 -19.87 27.43 10.66
N ASP A 671 -19.66 26.94 9.43
CA ASP A 671 -20.18 27.54 8.21
C ASP A 671 -21.39 26.78 7.65
N LEU A 672 -21.90 25.79 8.41
CA LEU A 672 -23.09 25.02 8.06
C LEU A 672 -24.40 25.76 8.32
N GLY A 673 -24.39 26.85 9.11
CA GLY A 673 -25.56 27.69 9.43
C GLY A 673 -25.57 28.21 10.84
N GLU A 674 -26.65 28.93 11.22
CA GLU A 674 -26.83 29.56 12.53
C GLU A 674 -27.38 28.56 13.58
N ASP A 675 -26.73 27.41 13.74
CA ASP A 675 -27.12 26.39 14.73
C ASP A 675 -25.87 25.76 15.36
N TYR A 676 -26.06 25.04 16.46
CA TYR A 676 -25.04 24.17 17.00
C TYR A 676 -25.15 22.80 16.34
N PHE A 677 -24.12 22.40 15.64
CA PHE A 677 -24.10 21.17 14.87
C PHE A 677 -23.33 20.08 15.58
N ASN A 678 -23.92 18.90 15.70
CA ASN A 678 -23.35 17.72 16.33
C ASN A 678 -23.02 16.66 15.29
N PHE A 679 -21.79 16.15 15.32
CA PHE A 679 -21.40 15.01 14.50
C PHE A 679 -21.96 13.71 15.08
N ARG A 680 -22.58 12.91 14.24
CA ARG A 680 -23.11 11.58 14.53
C ARG A 680 -22.27 10.54 13.80
N PRO A 681 -21.19 10.03 14.44
CA PRO A 681 -20.26 9.09 13.78
C PRO A 681 -20.95 7.80 13.36
N GLU A 682 -22.00 7.38 14.07
CA GLU A 682 -22.72 6.14 13.82
C GLU A 682 -23.40 6.11 12.43
N ILE A 683 -23.88 7.26 11.97
CA ILE A 683 -24.57 7.43 10.68
C ILE A 683 -23.80 8.34 9.71
N MET A 684 -22.56 8.73 10.06
CA MET A 684 -21.73 9.64 9.27
C MET A 684 -22.51 10.89 8.82
N ALA A 685 -23.16 11.58 9.78
CA ALA A 685 -23.96 12.77 9.53
C ALA A 685 -23.65 13.88 10.53
N ILE A 686 -23.92 15.13 10.14
CA ILE A 686 -23.95 16.29 11.04
C ILE A 686 -25.39 16.74 11.19
N GLU A 687 -25.83 16.96 12.43
CA GLU A 687 -27.21 17.35 12.75
C GLU A 687 -27.24 18.60 13.62
N GLY A 688 -28.04 19.59 13.22
CA GLY A 688 -28.28 20.82 13.95
C GLY A 688 -29.20 20.57 15.16
N GLU A 689 -28.75 21.02 16.33
CA GLU A 689 -29.43 20.75 17.61
C GLU A 689 -30.84 21.39 17.67
N ARG A 690 -30.97 22.62 17.21
CA ARG A 690 -32.23 23.37 17.24
C ARG A 690 -33.05 23.25 15.96
N SER A 691 -32.35 23.32 14.81
CA SER A 691 -32.99 23.30 13.50
C SER A 691 -33.42 21.90 13.05
N GLY A 692 -32.74 20.85 13.54
CA GLY A 692 -32.89 19.48 13.07
C GLY A 692 -32.46 19.30 11.62
N ILE A 693 -31.72 20.28 11.07
CA ILE A 693 -31.14 20.16 9.73
C ILE A 693 -30.04 19.10 9.79
N ARG A 694 -30.08 18.17 8.83
CA ARG A 694 -29.10 17.09 8.76
C ARG A 694 -28.39 17.12 7.43
N PHE A 695 -27.06 16.99 7.51
CA PHE A 695 -26.17 16.83 6.36
C PHE A 695 -25.66 15.39 6.35
N ASN A 696 -26.09 14.61 5.36
CA ASN A 696 -25.69 13.24 5.20
C ASN A 696 -24.72 13.13 4.01
N MET A 697 -23.88 12.12 4.04
CA MET A 697 -23.10 11.75 2.88
C MET A 697 -24.03 11.45 1.70
N GLY A 698 -23.70 11.98 0.50
CA GLY A 698 -24.53 11.84 -0.68
C GLY A 698 -25.53 12.96 -0.92
N ASP A 699 -25.80 13.84 0.06
CA ASP A 699 -26.71 14.98 -0.13
C ASP A 699 -26.10 16.00 -1.12
N ARG A 700 -26.94 16.62 -1.94
CA ARG A 700 -26.54 17.67 -2.87
C ARG A 700 -26.59 19.04 -2.21
N VAL A 701 -25.54 19.81 -2.46
CA VAL A 701 -25.37 21.13 -1.88
C VAL A 701 -24.78 22.10 -2.90
N ALA A 702 -25.14 23.37 -2.81
CA ALA A 702 -24.47 24.44 -3.54
C ALA A 702 -23.46 25.12 -2.62
N VAL A 703 -22.23 25.26 -3.10
CA VAL A 703 -21.12 25.82 -2.32
C VAL A 703 -20.42 26.93 -3.12
N ARG A 704 -19.88 27.91 -2.40
CA ARG A 704 -19.00 28.92 -2.93
C ARG A 704 -17.57 28.65 -2.46
N VAL A 705 -16.59 28.76 -3.35
CA VAL A 705 -15.17 28.65 -3.00
C VAL A 705 -14.79 29.85 -2.15
N ALA A 706 -14.45 29.61 -0.89
CA ALA A 706 -14.06 30.67 0.04
C ALA A 706 -12.56 30.92 0.01
N ARG A 707 -11.77 29.84 -0.03
CA ARG A 707 -10.31 29.90 0.01
C ARG A 707 -9.69 28.67 -0.66
N ALA A 708 -8.57 28.86 -1.33
CA ALA A 708 -7.70 27.79 -1.78
C ALA A 708 -6.29 28.06 -1.26
N ASP A 709 -5.88 27.26 -0.29
CA ASP A 709 -4.62 27.41 0.45
C ASP A 709 -3.59 26.40 -0.06
N LEU A 710 -2.64 26.87 -0.86
CA LEU A 710 -1.57 26.04 -1.41
C LEU A 710 -0.62 25.50 -0.33
N ASP A 711 -0.42 26.23 0.77
CA ASP A 711 0.51 25.90 1.82
C ASP A 711 0.04 24.68 2.63
N ASP A 712 -1.27 24.60 2.83
CA ASP A 712 -1.93 23.49 3.52
C ASP A 712 -2.54 22.46 2.56
N GLY A 713 -2.55 22.73 1.24
CA GLY A 713 -3.21 21.88 0.24
C GLY A 713 -4.72 21.78 0.51
N LYS A 714 -5.36 22.85 0.99
CA LYS A 714 -6.76 22.87 1.41
C LYS A 714 -7.62 23.80 0.58
N ILE A 715 -8.83 23.36 0.36
CA ILE A 715 -9.87 24.14 -0.31
C ILE A 715 -11.04 24.26 0.65
N ASP A 716 -11.36 25.50 1.03
CA ASP A 716 -12.46 25.80 1.94
C ASP A 716 -13.66 26.29 1.13
N PHE A 717 -14.81 25.74 1.44
CA PHE A 717 -16.10 26.10 0.86
C PHE A 717 -17.02 26.72 1.91
N VAL A 718 -17.98 27.52 1.44
CA VAL A 718 -19.09 28.02 2.26
C VAL A 718 -20.41 27.60 1.61
N LEU A 719 -21.32 27.08 2.38
CA LEU A 719 -22.66 26.73 1.92
C LEU A 719 -23.42 27.97 1.45
N ILE A 720 -24.09 27.85 0.31
CA ILE A 720 -25.02 28.87 -0.15
C ILE A 720 -26.41 28.51 0.38
N ALA A 721 -26.96 29.39 1.21
CA ALA A 721 -28.33 29.29 1.68
C ALA A 721 -29.30 29.60 0.54
N GLY A 722 -29.85 28.59 -0.12
CA GLY A 722 -30.86 28.77 -1.17
C GLY A 722 -31.16 27.49 -1.94
N GLU A 723 -32.35 26.97 -1.83
CA GLU A 723 -33.06 25.93 -2.56
C GLU A 723 -32.86 24.44 -2.20
N SER A 724 -31.80 23.96 -1.66
CA SER A 724 -31.72 22.56 -1.16
C SER A 724 -32.32 22.39 0.25
N GLY A 725 -32.61 23.47 0.93
CA GLY A 725 -33.27 23.49 2.25
C GLY A 725 -34.79 23.39 2.24
N ARG A 726 -35.43 22.67 1.32
CA ARG A 726 -36.82 22.26 1.53
C ARG A 726 -36.87 21.34 2.70
N ARG A 727 -37.28 21.91 3.86
CA ARG A 727 -37.64 21.24 5.11
C ARG A 727 -38.31 19.89 4.81
N ARG A 728 -37.55 18.83 4.68
CA ARG A 728 -38.07 17.50 4.95
C ARG A 728 -38.16 17.36 6.46
N LYS A 729 -39.28 17.93 7.02
CA LYS A 729 -39.79 17.41 8.28
C LYS A 729 -40.04 15.94 8.05
N VAL A 730 -39.11 15.11 8.49
CA VAL A 730 -39.40 13.69 8.66
C VAL A 730 -40.51 13.63 9.68
N LYS A 731 -41.73 13.41 9.22
CA LYS A 731 -42.80 12.92 10.07
C LYS A 731 -42.31 11.58 10.58
N LEU A 732 -41.79 11.56 11.79
CA LEU A 732 -41.73 10.35 12.58
C LEU A 732 -43.13 9.78 12.58
N SER A 733 -43.36 8.72 11.83
CA SER A 733 -44.57 7.91 11.97
C SER A 733 -44.50 7.35 13.38
N ALA A 734 -45.29 8.00 14.23
CA ALA A 734 -45.51 7.54 15.60
C ALA A 734 -45.91 6.07 15.56
N SER A 735 -45.11 5.29 16.28
CA SER A 735 -45.38 3.92 16.67
C SER A 735 -46.84 3.58 16.73
N ALA A 736 -47.24 2.55 15.99
CA ALA A 736 -48.54 1.91 16.17
C ALA A 736 -48.68 1.48 17.64
N LYS A 737 -49.61 2.11 18.34
CA LYS A 737 -50.13 1.62 19.65
C LYS A 737 -50.96 0.37 19.37
N PRO A 738 -50.90 -0.64 20.25
CA PRO A 738 -51.77 -1.79 20.12
C PRO A 738 -53.23 -1.39 20.40
N ALA A 739 -54.12 -1.69 19.46
CA ALA A 739 -55.56 -1.48 19.61
C ALA A 739 -56.09 -2.46 20.64
N GLY A 740 -56.58 -1.90 21.74
CA GLY A 740 -57.39 -2.62 22.74
C GLY A 740 -58.80 -2.90 22.23
N ALA A 741 -59.33 -3.97 22.75
CA ALA A 741 -60.61 -4.57 22.48
C ALA A 741 -61.86 -3.71 22.72
N ALA A 742 -62.85 -3.84 21.88
CA ALA A 742 -64.30 -4.01 22.24
C ALA A 742 -65.10 -4.25 20.96
N GLY A 743 -65.77 -5.38 20.94
CA GLY A 743 -67.23 -5.45 21.02
C GLY A 743 -67.85 -6.39 19.98
N LYS A 744 -68.19 -7.60 20.37
CA LYS A 744 -69.51 -8.36 20.16
C LYS A 744 -69.97 -8.70 18.71
N GLY A 745 -70.09 -10.01 18.47
CA GLY A 745 -71.05 -10.53 17.51
C GLY A 745 -70.85 -11.96 17.07
N LYS A 746 -71.28 -12.95 17.84
CA LYS A 746 -71.97 -14.23 17.51
C LYS A 746 -71.75 -14.83 16.09
N SER A 747 -71.46 -16.05 15.82
CA SER A 747 -71.78 -17.36 16.37
C SER A 747 -71.39 -18.42 15.32
N LYS A 748 -71.00 -19.55 15.75
CA LYS A 748 -71.27 -20.96 15.61
C LYS A 748 -70.22 -21.81 14.97
N THR A 749 -69.62 -22.63 15.80
CA THR A 749 -69.53 -24.09 15.79
C THR A 749 -69.02 -24.76 14.47
N THR A 750 -67.98 -25.53 14.54
CA THR A 750 -67.97 -26.90 15.04
C THR A 750 -66.53 -27.41 15.22
N ALA A 751 -66.46 -28.26 16.24
CA ALA A 751 -65.22 -28.95 16.68
C ALA A 751 -64.71 -30.04 15.70
N GLU A 752 -63.39 -30.35 15.81
CA GLU A 752 -63.06 -31.70 16.23
C GLU A 752 -61.56 -31.84 16.54
N LYS A 753 -61.38 -32.53 17.66
CA LYS A 753 -60.14 -32.98 18.31
C LYS A 753 -59.38 -34.02 17.51
N LYS A 754 -58.07 -34.11 17.69
CA LYS A 754 -57.32 -35.25 18.23
C LYS A 754 -55.81 -34.93 18.18
N THR A 755 -55.21 -34.72 19.31
CA THR A 755 -54.45 -35.58 20.21
C THR A 755 -53.30 -36.38 19.60
N ALA A 756 -52.10 -35.97 20.02
CA ALA A 756 -51.09 -36.71 20.82
C ALA A 756 -50.21 -37.74 20.16
N ARG A 757 -48.92 -37.62 20.32
CA ARG A 757 -47.93 -38.41 21.09
C ARG A 757 -46.60 -38.45 20.32
N CYS A 758 -45.58 -37.87 20.93
CA CYS A 758 -44.48 -38.46 21.71
C CYS A 758 -43.88 -39.77 21.16
N GLY A 759 -42.60 -39.75 20.87
CA GLY A 759 -41.83 -40.95 20.58
C GLY A 759 -40.37 -40.64 20.39
N LYS A 760 -39.58 -40.78 21.48
CA LYS A 760 -38.11 -40.94 21.48
C LYS A 760 -37.70 -42.17 20.70
N VAL A 761 -36.46 -42.23 20.14
CA VAL A 761 -35.43 -43.19 20.52
C VAL A 761 -34.38 -43.38 19.43
N ARG A 762 -33.07 -43.14 19.77
CA ARG A 762 -31.82 -43.87 19.48
C ARG A 762 -31.55 -44.34 18.01
N GLY A 763 -30.46 -43.97 17.33
CA GLY A 763 -29.08 -44.28 17.72
C GLY A 763 -28.45 -45.20 16.66
N ARG A 764 -27.15 -44.98 16.36
CA ARG A 764 -26.22 -45.87 15.70
C ARG A 764 -26.24 -45.90 14.17
N GLY A 765 -25.13 -45.54 13.53
CA GLY A 765 -24.17 -46.44 12.97
C GLY A 765 -23.39 -45.78 11.83
N VAL A 766 -22.12 -45.65 11.96
CA VAL A 766 -21.12 -45.42 10.90
C VAL A 766 -21.06 -46.69 10.03
N PRO A 767 -20.81 -46.57 8.73
CA PRO A 767 -19.81 -47.41 8.12
C PRO A 767 -18.78 -46.67 7.26
N ALA A 768 -17.63 -47.33 7.26
CA ALA A 768 -16.35 -47.00 6.67
C ALA A 768 -16.32 -47.09 5.13
N VAL A 769 -15.43 -46.28 4.60
CA VAL A 769 -14.43 -46.51 3.55
C VAL A 769 -14.72 -47.48 2.42
N ALA A 770 -14.67 -46.98 1.19
CA ALA A 770 -14.18 -47.74 0.04
C ALA A 770 -13.32 -46.83 -0.85
N GLU A 771 -12.04 -47.07 -0.89
CA GLU A 771 -11.11 -46.61 -1.90
C GLU A 771 -11.51 -47.16 -3.28
N SER A 772 -11.50 -46.31 -4.30
CA SER A 772 -11.34 -46.77 -5.68
C SER A 772 -10.35 -45.84 -6.39
N GLY A 773 -9.14 -46.40 -6.61
CA GLY A 773 -8.13 -45.81 -7.46
C GLY A 773 -8.60 -45.58 -8.90
N LYS A 774 -8.40 -44.38 -9.40
CA LYS A 774 -8.39 -44.11 -10.84
C LYS A 774 -7.05 -43.56 -11.26
N LYS A 775 -6.41 -44.34 -12.14
CA LYS A 775 -5.14 -44.05 -12.81
C LYS A 775 -5.19 -42.70 -13.51
N ALA A 776 -4.24 -41.87 -13.26
CA ALA A 776 -4.00 -40.63 -13.98
C ALA A 776 -3.58 -40.91 -15.41
N LYS A 777 -4.32 -40.41 -16.38
CA LYS A 777 -3.91 -40.39 -17.81
C LYS A 777 -2.90 -39.25 -17.99
N LYS A 778 -1.74 -39.57 -18.57
CA LYS A 778 -0.69 -38.62 -18.97
C LYS A 778 -1.26 -37.55 -19.92
N PRO A 779 -0.84 -36.28 -19.77
CA PRO A 779 -1.29 -35.22 -20.68
C PRO A 779 -0.67 -35.38 -22.07
N VAL A 780 -1.47 -35.06 -23.10
CA VAL A 780 -1.06 -35.05 -24.51
C VAL A 780 -0.14 -33.85 -24.76
N PRO A 781 1.04 -34.04 -25.36
CA PRO A 781 1.96 -32.96 -25.61
C PRO A 781 1.50 -32.07 -26.74
N ILE A 782 1.35 -30.78 -26.50
CA ILE A 782 1.16 -29.77 -27.54
C ILE A 782 2.51 -29.54 -28.21
N LYS A 783 2.58 -29.76 -29.53
CA LYS A 783 3.83 -29.58 -30.32
C LYS A 783 4.23 -28.12 -30.37
N VAL A 784 5.32 -27.76 -29.67
CA VAL A 784 6.02 -26.49 -29.85
C VAL A 784 7.03 -26.67 -30.97
N LYS A 785 6.91 -25.92 -32.07
CA LYS A 785 7.91 -25.88 -33.14
C LYS A 785 9.22 -25.29 -32.60
N LYS A 786 10.24 -26.10 -32.46
CA LYS A 786 11.61 -25.61 -32.21
C LYS A 786 12.21 -25.14 -33.54
N ARG A 787 12.71 -23.93 -33.61
CA ARG A 787 13.54 -23.44 -34.70
C ARG A 787 14.83 -24.29 -34.76
N LYS A 788 14.99 -25.10 -35.80
CA LYS A 788 16.26 -25.73 -36.09
C LYS A 788 17.20 -24.64 -36.68
N GLY A 789 18.29 -24.33 -35.96
CA GLY A 789 19.34 -23.52 -36.48
C GLY A 789 20.00 -24.26 -37.67
N LYS A 790 20.02 -23.64 -38.80
CA LYS A 790 21.03 -23.99 -39.85
C LYS A 790 22.31 -23.19 -39.55
N SER A 791 23.37 -23.93 -39.61
CA SER A 791 24.78 -23.55 -39.45
C SER A 791 25.16 -22.23 -40.09
#